data_b1c3e477606fdfd2bc40e7b942c9ad23
#
_entry.id   b1c3e477606fdfd2bc40e7b942c9ad23
#
_cell.length_a   1.000
_cell.length_b   1.000
_cell.length_c   1.000
_cell.angle_alpha   90.00
_cell.angle_beta   90.00
_cell.angle_gamma   90.00
#
_symmetry.space_group_name_H-M   'P 1'
#
loop_
_entity.id
_entity.type
_entity.pdbx_description
1 polymer ?
#
loop_
_entity_poly.entity_id
_entity_poly.type
_entity_poly.pdbx_seq_one_letter_code
_entity_poly.pdbx_strand_id
1 'polypeptide(L)'
;MAEPQKKKKHHNKDRRNVWLLVVMALLVIGSIVMFTPPQEKINQGLDIQGGLSVVLTAHNNDGSDVSTEDMESSRAIIENRVNALGASEAVVQIQGNDQILVQIPGLSDTEEALNTIGKTGKLEFARLDSFTDSDVKTKIQNGQYGTQGTVTDAFGNSFPSEKVEHLKVEEGTYTPIITGSNLEKVDVGQASQTSTDYAVNLRLDSEGTKAFAEATEDLAPTKGQIVIILDGEVQSAPAVQSVISDGNVSITGGYTLDAAKQMKTVLESGSLPVSFEYAQSQVVGPTLGQDALQSGVLVALIGLVIVMIYLLVFYEGLGIITAAAMAVFAAIYLGILALLSAFGLFSLSMAGIAGVVLTIGMAADSSILTLERFREEIRMGRSVRAASITGVRHGILTSIDADLVTLVSALTLFFLASASVKGFGMTLALGIVCDIVMMLLFKAPLIRLLAPKLIAKHPNFWGVEDCIEAVPYFQGVKQAASRKDVRGRFIKLDINLLGLKKIFLTAACCAMVLVAIIVGVRGMNFGIEFVGGTSVTFHGTGDVTTEQVRDAFSDAGEPDAVIQTTTADGEPGFLVRTTTTSAEDATVTANEVADTFGWTTDSFEVTTIGPDWGASVIQSSAIAFFISLLLIIAYISIRFRDPKMGVTAVVALLHDLIIVVGVYVLVGREITPNTIAALLTILGYSLYDTVVVFHRINENMKDESVKCTFATMANHSVNEVLVRSLNTSITSLIPVVAMLLFGGETLKDFALAMTIGLVCGCYSSYAIATPLYVIWKTHEPRFKKLQKKYGSDIQRWFLNRLPGAAVPAVAAAAAGDAASSVDAGASEGSAAVTSAVSPHDAAVSPNFGKKKPSRAERKGKK
;
A
#
# COMPACT_ATOMS: atom_id res chain seq x y z
N MET A 1 49.45 -35.62 -3.23
CA MET A 1 48.23 -35.97 -4.02
C MET A 1 46.92 -35.35 -3.47
N ALA A 2 46.85 -34.05 -3.12
CA ALA A 2 45.63 -33.40 -2.59
C ALA A 2 45.01 -32.33 -3.52
N GLU A 3 45.55 -32.08 -4.67
CA GLU A 3 45.09 -31.02 -5.60
C GLU A 3 43.88 -31.34 -6.50
N PRO A 4 43.62 -32.61 -6.93
CA PRO A 4 42.50 -32.84 -7.86
C PRO A 4 41.11 -32.70 -7.23
N GLN A 5 40.92 -32.94 -5.94
CA GLN A 5 39.62 -32.85 -5.29
C GLN A 5 39.15 -31.42 -5.03
N LYS A 6 40.06 -30.46 -4.78
CA LYS A 6 39.72 -29.04 -4.63
C LYS A 6 39.28 -28.44 -5.97
N LYS A 7 39.94 -28.75 -7.10
CA LYS A 7 39.55 -28.28 -8.44
C LYS A 7 38.17 -28.83 -8.86
N LYS A 8 37.86 -30.13 -8.61
CA LYS A 8 36.55 -30.72 -8.93
C LYS A 8 35.40 -30.09 -8.13
N LYS A 9 35.57 -29.78 -6.83
CA LYS A 9 34.54 -29.10 -6.02
C LYS A 9 34.27 -27.66 -6.48
N HIS A 10 35.27 -26.93 -6.98
CA HIS A 10 35.10 -25.59 -7.51
C HIS A 10 34.38 -25.60 -8.85
N HIS A 11 34.69 -26.52 -9.74
CA HIS A 11 34.07 -26.64 -11.07
C HIS A 11 32.54 -26.95 -10.96
N ASN A 12 32.12 -27.76 -10.01
CA ASN A 12 30.69 -28.03 -9.75
C ASN A 12 29.92 -26.81 -9.20
N LYS A 13 30.57 -25.96 -8.39
CA LYS A 13 29.93 -24.73 -7.90
C LYS A 13 29.74 -23.67 -8.98
N ASP A 14 30.70 -23.50 -9.87
CA ASP A 14 30.61 -22.57 -10.99
C ASP A 14 29.55 -23.05 -11.99
N ARG A 15 29.43 -24.36 -12.27
CA ARG A 15 28.34 -24.92 -13.07
C ARG A 15 26.96 -24.62 -12.47
N ARG A 16 26.80 -24.74 -11.15
CA ARG A 16 25.53 -24.41 -10.50
C ARG A 16 25.16 -22.93 -10.69
N ASN A 17 26.11 -22.01 -10.54
CA ASN A 17 25.87 -20.60 -10.75
C ASN A 17 25.48 -20.30 -12.21
N VAL A 18 26.09 -20.94 -13.18
CA VAL A 18 25.70 -20.82 -14.60
C VAL A 18 24.28 -21.34 -14.82
N TRP A 19 23.95 -22.53 -14.26
CA TRP A 19 22.59 -23.06 -14.35
C TRP A 19 21.53 -22.12 -13.76
N LEU A 20 21.80 -21.49 -12.62
CA LEU A 20 20.90 -20.51 -12.02
C LEU A 20 20.68 -19.29 -12.91
N LEU A 21 21.73 -18.80 -13.57
CA LEU A 21 21.60 -17.70 -14.53
C LEU A 21 20.84 -18.11 -15.80
N VAL A 22 20.99 -19.35 -16.27
CA VAL A 22 20.20 -19.87 -17.41
C VAL A 22 18.72 -19.96 -17.04
N VAL A 23 18.40 -20.51 -15.87
CA VAL A 23 17.03 -20.56 -15.38
C VAL A 23 16.43 -19.15 -15.27
N MET A 24 17.21 -18.20 -14.73
CA MET A 24 16.77 -16.82 -14.63
C MET A 24 16.54 -16.17 -15.98
N ALA A 25 17.42 -16.42 -16.95
CA ALA A 25 17.25 -15.92 -18.31
C ALA A 25 15.98 -16.48 -18.98
N LEU A 26 15.67 -17.75 -18.77
CA LEU A 26 14.42 -18.36 -19.24
C LEU A 26 13.20 -17.76 -18.56
N LEU A 27 13.26 -17.51 -17.25
CA LEU A 27 12.20 -16.85 -16.51
C LEU A 27 11.97 -15.42 -17.03
N VAL A 28 13.04 -14.65 -17.28
CA VAL A 28 12.95 -13.29 -17.85
C VAL A 28 12.30 -13.31 -19.23
N ILE A 29 12.74 -14.22 -20.11
CA ILE A 29 12.15 -14.34 -21.44
C ILE A 29 10.66 -14.72 -21.34
N GLY A 30 10.32 -15.70 -20.50
CA GLY A 30 8.93 -16.08 -20.25
C GLY A 30 8.09 -14.90 -19.69
N SER A 31 8.65 -14.16 -18.74
CA SER A 31 7.99 -12.96 -18.19
C SER A 31 7.75 -11.89 -19.25
N ILE A 32 8.76 -11.57 -20.09
CA ILE A 32 8.61 -10.58 -21.16
C ILE A 32 7.49 -10.98 -22.14
N VAL A 33 7.44 -12.24 -22.56
CA VAL A 33 6.36 -12.75 -23.43
C VAL A 33 5.00 -12.62 -22.75
N MET A 34 4.95 -12.82 -21.44
CA MET A 34 3.71 -12.84 -20.67
C MET A 34 3.09 -11.46 -20.48
N PHE A 35 3.92 -10.42 -20.25
CA PHE A 35 3.41 -9.06 -20.01
C PHE A 35 3.40 -8.17 -21.26
N THR A 36 3.80 -8.66 -22.43
CA THR A 36 3.85 -7.84 -23.64
C THR A 36 2.66 -8.14 -24.55
N PRO A 37 1.83 -7.14 -24.95
CA PRO A 37 1.83 -5.74 -24.51
C PRO A 37 1.21 -5.57 -23.11
N PRO A 38 1.78 -4.72 -22.22
CA PRO A 38 1.35 -4.65 -20.83
C PRO A 38 -0.08 -4.14 -20.65
N GLN A 39 -0.56 -3.27 -21.53
CA GLN A 39 -1.90 -2.70 -21.49
C GLN A 39 -3.01 -3.75 -21.67
N GLU A 40 -2.74 -4.82 -22.42
CA GLU A 40 -3.70 -5.91 -22.69
C GLU A 40 -3.54 -7.08 -21.71
N LYS A 41 -2.38 -7.20 -21.07
CA LYS A 41 -2.02 -8.38 -20.26
C LYS A 41 -2.11 -8.15 -18.75
N ILE A 42 -2.18 -6.90 -18.32
CA ILE A 42 -2.35 -6.54 -16.92
C ILE A 42 -3.69 -5.83 -16.81
N ASN A 43 -4.66 -6.49 -16.17
CA ASN A 43 -5.97 -5.90 -15.93
C ASN A 43 -5.80 -4.61 -15.12
N GLN A 44 -6.49 -3.58 -15.55
CA GLN A 44 -6.48 -2.28 -14.92
C GLN A 44 -7.65 -2.19 -13.95
N GLY A 45 -7.43 -1.60 -12.79
CA GLY A 45 -8.48 -1.33 -11.83
C GLY A 45 -9.38 -0.19 -12.28
N LEU A 46 -10.48 -0.03 -11.58
CA LEU A 46 -11.48 0.97 -11.85
C LEU A 46 -10.94 2.40 -11.82
N ASP A 47 -10.06 2.69 -10.88
CA ASP A 47 -9.38 3.98 -10.72
C ASP A 47 -8.46 4.33 -11.91
N ILE A 48 -8.21 3.38 -12.81
CA ILE A 48 -7.45 3.56 -14.06
C ILE A 48 -8.35 3.53 -15.29
N GLN A 49 -9.31 2.60 -15.36
CA GLN A 49 -10.21 2.48 -16.52
C GLN A 49 -11.39 3.44 -16.45
N GLY A 50 -11.66 4.01 -15.27
CA GLY A 50 -12.91 4.69 -14.99
C GLY A 50 -14.07 3.71 -14.77
N GLY A 51 -15.21 4.20 -14.32
CA GLY A 51 -16.41 3.41 -14.06
C GLY A 51 -16.90 3.56 -12.61
N LEU A 52 -17.62 2.54 -12.12
CA LEU A 52 -18.28 2.53 -10.81
C LEU A 52 -17.68 1.49 -9.88
N SER A 53 -17.38 1.87 -8.64
CA SER A 53 -17.07 0.96 -7.53
C SER A 53 -18.01 1.22 -6.36
N VAL A 54 -18.69 0.20 -5.90
CA VAL A 54 -19.53 0.30 -4.70
C VAL A 54 -19.19 -0.79 -3.71
N VAL A 55 -19.26 -0.45 -2.43
CA VAL A 55 -19.28 -1.41 -1.34
C VAL A 55 -20.67 -1.37 -0.71
N LEU A 56 -21.33 -2.50 -0.72
CA LEU A 56 -22.65 -2.71 -0.17
C LEU A 56 -22.51 -3.43 1.16
N THR A 57 -23.10 -2.90 2.24
CA THR A 57 -23.19 -3.59 3.54
C THR A 57 -24.57 -4.21 3.68
N ALA A 58 -24.60 -5.51 3.96
CA ALA A 58 -25.82 -6.27 4.13
C ALA A 58 -26.37 -6.15 5.55
N HIS A 59 -27.68 -6.01 5.66
CA HIS A 59 -28.42 -5.96 6.92
C HIS A 59 -29.62 -6.87 6.88
N ASN A 60 -29.83 -7.64 7.93
CA ASN A 60 -31.10 -8.33 8.16
C ASN A 60 -32.12 -7.39 8.78
N ASN A 61 -33.38 -7.47 8.36
CA ASN A 61 -34.46 -6.62 8.85
C ASN A 61 -34.74 -6.81 10.36
N ASP A 62 -34.30 -7.94 10.93
CA ASP A 62 -34.43 -8.25 12.36
C ASP A 62 -33.18 -7.89 13.19
N GLY A 63 -32.15 -7.31 12.56
CA GLY A 63 -30.89 -6.95 13.20
C GLY A 63 -29.98 -8.14 13.57
N SER A 64 -30.26 -9.34 13.07
CA SER A 64 -29.40 -10.51 13.23
C SER A 64 -28.20 -10.47 12.28
N ASP A 65 -27.14 -11.23 12.60
CA ASP A 65 -25.99 -11.39 11.69
C ASP A 65 -26.43 -12.03 10.38
N VAL A 66 -25.90 -11.54 9.24
CA VAL A 66 -26.19 -12.06 7.92
C VAL A 66 -25.52 -13.42 7.72
N SER A 67 -26.25 -14.38 7.15
CA SER A 67 -25.72 -15.72 6.91
C SER A 67 -24.78 -15.73 5.69
N THR A 68 -23.81 -16.66 5.69
CA THR A 68 -22.91 -16.84 4.52
C THR A 68 -23.70 -17.29 3.28
N GLU A 69 -24.80 -18.01 3.44
CA GLU A 69 -25.66 -18.48 2.34
C GLU A 69 -26.41 -17.31 1.70
N ASP A 70 -26.91 -16.37 2.50
CA ASP A 70 -27.56 -15.16 2.02
C ASP A 70 -26.56 -14.24 1.31
N MET A 71 -25.35 -14.15 1.81
CA MET A 71 -24.26 -13.37 1.16
C MET A 71 -23.88 -13.95 -0.21
N GLU A 72 -23.75 -15.29 -0.32
CA GLU A 72 -23.44 -15.95 -1.61
C GLU A 72 -24.60 -15.83 -2.59
N SER A 73 -25.84 -15.94 -2.13
CA SER A 73 -27.06 -15.74 -2.93
C SER A 73 -27.13 -14.29 -3.43
N SER A 74 -26.91 -13.33 -2.54
CA SER A 74 -26.89 -11.91 -2.89
C SER A 74 -25.78 -11.57 -3.89
N ARG A 75 -24.58 -12.13 -3.71
CA ARG A 75 -23.48 -11.97 -4.67
C ARG A 75 -23.89 -12.44 -6.07
N ALA A 76 -24.51 -13.61 -6.16
CA ALA A 76 -24.93 -14.17 -7.45
C ALA A 76 -26.03 -13.31 -8.12
N ILE A 77 -26.98 -12.78 -7.35
CA ILE A 77 -28.02 -11.88 -7.84
C ILE A 77 -27.43 -10.57 -8.34
N ILE A 78 -26.55 -9.95 -7.54
CA ILE A 78 -25.86 -8.70 -7.91
C ILE A 78 -25.01 -8.92 -9.17
N GLU A 79 -24.29 -10.05 -9.28
CA GLU A 79 -23.51 -10.41 -10.46
C GLU A 79 -24.40 -10.52 -11.71
N ASN A 80 -25.58 -11.10 -11.60
CA ASN A 80 -26.55 -11.17 -12.70
C ASN A 80 -27.05 -9.79 -13.11
N ARG A 81 -27.33 -8.88 -12.15
CA ARG A 81 -27.75 -7.50 -12.43
C ARG A 81 -26.68 -6.73 -13.17
N VAL A 82 -25.45 -6.82 -12.70
CA VAL A 82 -24.28 -6.14 -13.31
C VAL A 82 -24.03 -6.68 -14.73
N ASN A 83 -24.14 -7.97 -14.93
CA ASN A 83 -24.04 -8.58 -16.27
C ASN A 83 -25.14 -8.12 -17.21
N ALA A 84 -26.35 -7.90 -16.70
CA ALA A 84 -27.48 -7.40 -17.50
C ALA A 84 -27.30 -5.94 -17.93
N LEU A 85 -26.50 -5.14 -17.21
CA LEU A 85 -26.08 -3.79 -17.59
C LEU A 85 -25.03 -3.79 -18.71
N GLY A 86 -24.62 -4.95 -19.21
CA GLY A 86 -23.61 -5.08 -20.28
C GLY A 86 -22.17 -5.05 -19.83
N ALA A 87 -21.90 -5.07 -18.54
CA ALA A 87 -20.57 -5.00 -17.96
C ALA A 87 -19.89 -6.38 -17.94
N SER A 88 -19.14 -6.71 -19.00
CA SER A 88 -18.52 -8.03 -19.17
C SER A 88 -17.27 -8.30 -18.30
N GLU A 89 -16.71 -7.28 -17.67
CA GLU A 89 -15.48 -7.36 -16.84
C GLU A 89 -15.72 -6.95 -15.39
N ALA A 90 -16.97 -6.98 -14.95
CA ALA A 90 -17.33 -6.61 -13.59
C ALA A 90 -16.80 -7.61 -12.56
N VAL A 91 -16.40 -7.08 -11.41
CA VAL A 91 -15.92 -7.85 -10.26
C VAL A 91 -16.94 -7.74 -9.14
N VAL A 92 -17.51 -8.87 -8.71
CA VAL A 92 -18.43 -8.95 -7.57
C VAL A 92 -17.86 -9.92 -6.54
N GLN A 93 -17.44 -9.39 -5.39
CA GLN A 93 -16.72 -10.15 -4.35
C GLN A 93 -17.28 -9.87 -2.96
N ILE A 94 -17.43 -10.92 -2.16
CA ILE A 94 -17.74 -10.80 -0.74
C ILE A 94 -16.49 -10.32 0.00
N GLN A 95 -16.65 -9.31 0.85
CA GLN A 95 -15.60 -8.77 1.73
C GLN A 95 -16.03 -8.89 3.18
N GLY A 96 -15.21 -9.58 4.00
CA GLY A 96 -15.60 -9.84 5.38
C GLY A 96 -16.80 -10.80 5.47
N ASN A 97 -17.72 -10.53 6.38
CA ASN A 97 -18.89 -11.37 6.62
C ASN A 97 -20.20 -10.78 6.05
N ASP A 98 -20.23 -9.47 5.82
CA ASP A 98 -21.44 -8.68 5.60
C ASP A 98 -21.33 -7.67 4.45
N GLN A 99 -20.24 -7.67 3.68
CA GLN A 99 -20.04 -6.70 2.61
C GLN A 99 -19.85 -7.35 1.25
N ILE A 100 -20.34 -6.68 0.19
CA ILE A 100 -20.10 -7.04 -1.20
C ILE A 100 -19.45 -5.84 -1.91
N LEU A 101 -18.27 -6.05 -2.45
CA LEU A 101 -17.62 -5.12 -3.37
C LEU A 101 -18.09 -5.41 -4.78
N VAL A 102 -18.59 -4.38 -5.46
CA VAL A 102 -18.96 -4.41 -6.89
C VAL A 102 -18.11 -3.38 -7.62
N GLN A 103 -17.37 -3.80 -8.64
CA GLN A 103 -16.56 -2.92 -9.48
C GLN A 103 -16.94 -3.15 -10.94
N ILE A 104 -17.31 -2.07 -11.62
CA ILE A 104 -17.78 -2.08 -13.01
C ILE A 104 -16.89 -1.11 -13.81
N PRO A 105 -15.79 -1.58 -14.39
CA PRO A 105 -14.92 -0.74 -15.19
C PRO A 105 -15.58 -0.36 -16.52
N GLY A 106 -15.28 0.83 -17.02
CA GLY A 106 -15.71 1.31 -18.33
C GLY A 106 -17.22 1.56 -18.49
N LEU A 107 -17.96 1.65 -17.39
CA LEU A 107 -19.40 1.92 -17.40
C LEU A 107 -19.64 3.41 -17.71
N SER A 108 -20.51 3.69 -18.72
CA SER A 108 -20.84 5.05 -19.13
C SER A 108 -22.01 5.64 -18.34
N ASP A 109 -22.96 4.79 -17.92
CA ASP A 109 -24.14 5.22 -17.15
C ASP A 109 -24.05 4.68 -15.72
N THR A 110 -23.40 5.46 -14.87
CA THR A 110 -23.17 5.10 -13.47
C THR A 110 -24.41 5.28 -12.61
N GLU A 111 -25.30 6.20 -12.99
CA GLU A 111 -26.57 6.44 -12.31
C GLU A 111 -27.51 5.25 -12.47
N GLU A 112 -27.67 4.72 -13.71
CA GLU A 112 -28.47 3.53 -13.98
C GLU A 112 -27.98 2.32 -13.15
N ALA A 113 -26.65 2.15 -13.07
CA ALA A 113 -26.07 1.06 -12.30
C ALA A 113 -26.32 1.18 -10.80
N LEU A 114 -26.14 2.37 -10.21
CA LEU A 114 -26.43 2.63 -8.80
C LEU A 114 -27.90 2.31 -8.51
N ASN A 115 -28.82 2.78 -9.35
CA ASN A 115 -30.24 2.55 -9.22
C ASN A 115 -30.66 1.06 -9.33
N THR A 116 -29.84 0.24 -9.97
CA THR A 116 -30.16 -1.18 -10.24
C THR A 116 -29.53 -2.13 -9.21
N ILE A 117 -28.30 -1.88 -8.80
CA ILE A 117 -27.50 -2.83 -8.01
C ILE A 117 -28.01 -2.97 -6.58
N GLY A 118 -28.32 -1.85 -5.90
CA GLY A 118 -28.68 -1.83 -4.49
C GLY A 118 -30.15 -2.13 -4.19
N LYS A 119 -31.02 -2.13 -5.19
CA LYS A 119 -32.46 -2.39 -4.99
C LYS A 119 -32.69 -3.83 -4.55
N THR A 120 -33.51 -4.03 -3.52
CA THR A 120 -33.84 -5.38 -3.03
C THR A 120 -34.57 -6.19 -4.11
N GLY A 121 -35.43 -5.53 -4.89
CA GLY A 121 -36.22 -6.18 -5.94
C GLY A 121 -37.37 -7.02 -5.38
N LYS A 122 -37.81 -6.74 -4.18
CA LYS A 122 -38.91 -7.44 -3.51
C LYS A 122 -40.25 -7.00 -4.08
N LEU A 123 -40.74 -7.76 -5.09
CA LEU A 123 -42.07 -7.51 -5.70
C LEU A 123 -43.16 -8.27 -4.91
N GLU A 124 -44.18 -7.54 -4.51
CA GLU A 124 -45.36 -8.12 -3.83
C GLU A 124 -46.65 -7.56 -4.43
N PHE A 125 -47.63 -8.42 -4.56
CA PHE A 125 -48.99 -8.05 -4.97
C PHE A 125 -49.91 -8.27 -3.79
N ALA A 126 -50.61 -7.25 -3.34
CA ALA A 126 -51.51 -7.34 -2.22
C ALA A 126 -52.92 -6.78 -2.55
N ARG A 127 -53.94 -7.32 -1.92
CA ARG A 127 -55.28 -6.75 -2.01
C ARG A 127 -55.31 -5.44 -1.18
N LEU A 128 -55.92 -4.38 -1.71
CA LEU A 128 -56.07 -3.15 -0.97
C LEU A 128 -56.86 -3.30 0.34
N ASP A 129 -57.81 -4.23 0.38
CA ASP A 129 -58.61 -4.51 1.55
C ASP A 129 -57.78 -5.18 2.70
N SER A 130 -56.64 -5.83 2.38
CA SER A 130 -55.76 -6.48 3.33
C SER A 130 -54.92 -5.51 4.15
N PHE A 131 -54.76 -4.25 3.71
CA PHE A 131 -53.96 -3.26 4.44
C PHE A 131 -54.64 -2.95 5.76
N THR A 132 -53.87 -2.83 6.83
CA THR A 132 -54.35 -2.50 8.16
C THR A 132 -54.45 -0.98 8.39
N ASP A 133 -53.57 -0.18 7.77
CA ASP A 133 -53.51 1.26 7.85
C ASP A 133 -54.61 1.91 6.97
N SER A 134 -55.51 2.65 7.65
CA SER A 134 -56.63 3.36 7.02
C SER A 134 -56.17 4.55 6.16
N ASP A 135 -55.12 5.27 6.61
CA ASP A 135 -54.59 6.42 5.89
C ASP A 135 -53.89 5.99 4.56
N VAL A 136 -53.11 4.93 4.66
CA VAL A 136 -52.46 4.32 3.50
C VAL A 136 -53.52 3.85 2.47
N LYS A 137 -54.58 3.15 2.94
CA LYS A 137 -55.70 2.76 2.08
C LYS A 137 -56.33 3.95 1.36
N THR A 138 -56.59 5.04 2.10
CA THR A 138 -57.24 6.21 1.57
C THR A 138 -56.35 6.89 0.50
N LYS A 139 -55.06 6.97 0.77
CA LYS A 139 -54.05 7.51 -0.19
C LYS A 139 -54.05 6.70 -1.47
N ILE A 140 -53.97 5.38 -1.35
CA ILE A 140 -53.98 4.46 -2.51
C ILE A 140 -55.28 4.61 -3.30
N GLN A 141 -56.47 4.59 -2.63
CA GLN A 141 -57.74 4.75 -3.30
C GLN A 141 -57.90 6.09 -4.06
N ASN A 142 -57.22 7.13 -3.56
CA ASN A 142 -57.25 8.45 -4.18
C ASN A 142 -56.20 8.64 -5.25
N GLY A 143 -55.39 7.59 -5.55
CA GLY A 143 -54.30 7.68 -6.51
C GLY A 143 -53.10 8.46 -6.04
N GLN A 144 -52.96 8.65 -4.71
CA GLN A 144 -51.84 9.43 -4.08
C GLN A 144 -50.66 8.50 -3.78
N TYR A 145 -50.24 7.73 -4.75
CA TYR A 145 -49.00 6.96 -4.75
C TYR A 145 -48.20 7.40 -5.97
N GLY A 146 -47.01 7.80 -5.83
CA GLY A 146 -46.22 8.51 -6.85
C GLY A 146 -46.37 7.91 -8.24
N THR A 147 -46.62 8.76 -9.21
CA THR A 147 -46.44 8.48 -10.62
C THR A 147 -45.43 9.47 -11.14
N GLN A 148 -44.40 9.00 -11.84
CA GLN A 148 -43.59 9.90 -12.66
C GLN A 148 -44.49 10.53 -13.72
N GLY A 149 -44.61 11.87 -13.71
CA GLY A 149 -45.06 12.52 -14.90
C GLY A 149 -45.91 13.72 -14.77
N THR A 150 -47.05 13.82 -14.37
CA THR A 150 -47.84 15.06 -14.44
C THR A 150 -48.88 15.11 -13.34
N VAL A 151 -48.83 16.15 -12.55
CA VAL A 151 -49.91 16.52 -11.65
C VAL A 151 -50.92 17.32 -12.43
N THR A 152 -52.17 16.89 -12.50
CA THR A 152 -53.26 17.60 -13.12
C THR A 152 -54.00 18.41 -12.03
N ASP A 153 -54.09 19.74 -12.20
CA ASP A 153 -54.81 20.58 -11.29
C ASP A 153 -56.35 20.39 -11.39
N ALA A 154 -57.09 20.98 -10.45
CA ALA A 154 -58.55 20.95 -10.42
C ALA A 154 -59.22 21.54 -11.68
N PHE A 155 -58.46 22.17 -12.56
CA PHE A 155 -58.92 22.77 -13.83
C PHE A 155 -58.53 21.91 -15.08
N GLY A 156 -57.84 20.78 -14.85
CA GLY A 156 -57.45 19.91 -15.95
C GLY A 156 -56.13 20.29 -16.62
N ASN A 157 -55.32 21.19 -16.03
CA ASN A 157 -54.02 21.51 -16.56
C ASN A 157 -52.96 20.53 -15.99
N SER A 158 -52.13 19.95 -16.82
CA SER A 158 -51.09 19.02 -16.44
C SER A 158 -49.74 19.79 -16.32
N PHE A 159 -49.13 19.70 -15.18
CA PHE A 159 -47.81 20.27 -14.90
C PHE A 159 -46.80 19.16 -14.65
N PRO A 160 -45.53 19.27 -15.10
CA PRO A 160 -44.47 18.36 -14.71
C PRO A 160 -44.36 18.36 -13.19
N SER A 161 -44.49 17.20 -12.59
CA SER A 161 -44.32 17.03 -11.14
C SER A 161 -42.82 16.96 -10.81
N GLU A 162 -42.32 17.91 -10.04
CA GLU A 162 -41.05 17.75 -9.34
C GLU A 162 -41.20 16.59 -8.34
N LYS A 163 -40.27 15.65 -8.36
CA LYS A 163 -40.09 14.48 -7.48
C LYS A 163 -41.32 14.16 -6.59
N VAL A 164 -42.22 13.29 -7.04
CA VAL A 164 -43.26 12.74 -6.17
C VAL A 164 -42.63 11.55 -5.45
N GLU A 165 -42.50 11.64 -4.12
CA GLU A 165 -42.12 10.49 -3.30
C GLU A 165 -43.13 9.37 -3.45
N HIS A 166 -42.68 8.14 -3.76
CA HIS A 166 -43.52 6.97 -3.78
C HIS A 166 -44.08 6.69 -2.38
N LEU A 167 -45.36 6.28 -2.32
CA LEU A 167 -46.00 5.96 -1.04
C LEU A 167 -45.35 4.73 -0.44
N LYS A 168 -44.64 4.88 0.68
CA LYS A 168 -43.99 3.79 1.41
C LYS A 168 -45.03 3.05 2.27
N VAL A 169 -44.94 1.73 2.28
CA VAL A 169 -45.79 0.82 3.06
C VAL A 169 -44.88 -0.11 3.87
N GLU A 170 -45.25 -0.29 5.14
CA GLU A 170 -44.46 -1.14 6.05
C GLU A 170 -44.81 -2.63 5.85
N GLU A 171 -43.83 -3.47 5.87
CA GLU A 171 -43.99 -4.93 5.82
C GLU A 171 -44.82 -5.43 7.03
N GLY A 172 -45.70 -6.35 6.80
CA GLY A 172 -46.60 -6.84 7.82
C GLY A 172 -47.90 -6.03 8.01
N THR A 173 -48.04 -4.86 7.34
CA THR A 173 -49.28 -4.05 7.36
C THR A 173 -50.33 -4.52 6.32
N TYR A 174 -49.93 -5.45 5.45
CA TYR A 174 -50.74 -6.07 4.39
C TYR A 174 -50.39 -7.55 4.23
N THR A 175 -51.20 -8.27 3.51
CA THR A 175 -50.96 -9.69 3.18
C THR A 175 -50.72 -9.85 1.67
N PRO A 176 -49.49 -10.29 1.24
CA PRO A 176 -49.24 -10.54 -0.18
C PRO A 176 -50.06 -11.70 -0.73
N ILE A 177 -50.56 -11.56 -1.97
CA ILE A 177 -51.18 -12.62 -2.76
C ILE A 177 -50.12 -13.48 -3.43
N ILE A 178 -49.20 -12.83 -4.10
CA ILE A 178 -48.06 -13.41 -4.81
C ILE A 178 -46.83 -12.50 -4.58
N THR A 179 -45.66 -13.07 -4.75
CA THR A 179 -44.36 -12.38 -4.60
C THR A 179 -43.50 -12.56 -5.85
N GLY A 180 -42.37 -11.90 -5.91
CA GLY A 180 -41.42 -12.03 -7.01
C GLY A 180 -40.95 -13.48 -7.28
N SER A 181 -41.08 -14.40 -6.30
CA SER A 181 -40.75 -15.82 -6.49
C SER A 181 -41.72 -16.55 -7.42
N ASN A 182 -42.93 -15.99 -7.68
CA ASN A 182 -43.90 -16.52 -8.59
C ASN A 182 -43.75 -16.00 -10.02
N LEU A 183 -42.67 -15.31 -10.37
CA LEU A 183 -42.41 -14.82 -11.73
C LEU A 183 -41.69 -15.89 -12.56
N GLU A 184 -42.25 -16.21 -13.74
CA GLU A 184 -41.65 -17.08 -14.76
C GLU A 184 -40.83 -16.23 -15.77
N LYS A 185 -41.35 -15.06 -16.17
CA LYS A 185 -40.78 -14.19 -17.19
C LYS A 185 -41.17 -12.73 -17.00
N VAL A 186 -40.27 -11.83 -17.36
CA VAL A 186 -40.50 -10.38 -17.35
C VAL A 186 -40.12 -9.81 -18.71
N ASP A 187 -41.00 -9.03 -19.33
CA ASP A 187 -40.80 -8.36 -20.61
C ASP A 187 -41.20 -6.88 -20.55
N VAL A 188 -40.58 -6.03 -21.37
CA VAL A 188 -40.97 -4.62 -21.54
C VAL A 188 -41.75 -4.45 -22.83
N GLY A 189 -42.86 -3.75 -22.75
CA GLY A 189 -43.70 -3.43 -23.91
C GLY A 189 -44.35 -2.04 -23.78
N GLN A 190 -44.96 -1.52 -24.84
CA GLN A 190 -45.73 -0.28 -24.73
C GLN A 190 -47.00 -0.52 -23.89
N ALA A 191 -47.32 0.42 -23.01
CA ALA A 191 -48.47 0.34 -22.11
C ALA A 191 -49.80 0.24 -22.87
N SER A 192 -49.91 0.88 -24.04
CA SER A 192 -50.98 0.71 -25.02
C SER A 192 -50.48 1.06 -26.43
N GLN A 193 -51.24 0.68 -27.47
CA GLN A 193 -50.88 0.99 -28.86
C GLN A 193 -50.82 2.49 -29.20
N THR A 194 -51.37 3.30 -28.34
CA THR A 194 -51.47 4.77 -28.53
C THR A 194 -50.66 5.55 -27.45
N SER A 195 -50.09 4.86 -26.48
CA SER A 195 -49.26 5.51 -25.41
C SER A 195 -47.81 5.57 -25.81
N THR A 196 -47.17 6.65 -25.37
CA THR A 196 -45.70 6.80 -25.39
C THR A 196 -45.05 6.11 -24.20
N ASP A 197 -45.85 5.69 -23.21
CA ASP A 197 -45.36 5.08 -21.98
C ASP A 197 -45.13 3.58 -22.15
N TYR A 198 -44.24 3.06 -21.35
CA TYR A 198 -43.91 1.63 -21.33
C TYR A 198 -44.51 0.95 -20.10
N ALA A 199 -44.69 -0.35 -20.21
CA ALA A 199 -45.18 -1.24 -19.17
C ALA A 199 -44.23 -2.42 -18.98
N VAL A 200 -44.15 -2.92 -17.76
CA VAL A 200 -43.41 -4.15 -17.45
C VAL A 200 -44.43 -5.29 -17.42
N ASN A 201 -44.31 -6.20 -18.36
CA ASN A 201 -45.20 -7.34 -18.52
C ASN A 201 -44.61 -8.56 -17.81
N LEU A 202 -45.39 -9.10 -16.89
CA LEU A 202 -45.03 -10.24 -16.05
C LEU A 202 -45.79 -11.48 -16.48
N ARG A 203 -45.10 -12.59 -16.50
CA ARG A 203 -45.69 -13.91 -16.61
C ARG A 203 -45.48 -14.68 -15.31
N LEU A 204 -46.61 -15.11 -14.73
CA LEU A 204 -46.60 -15.87 -13.48
C LEU A 204 -46.38 -17.36 -13.75
N ASP A 205 -45.81 -18.05 -12.78
CA ASP A 205 -45.74 -19.50 -12.74
C ASP A 205 -47.12 -20.11 -12.48
N SER A 206 -47.22 -21.44 -12.42
CA SER A 206 -48.53 -22.14 -12.26
C SER A 206 -49.17 -21.89 -10.89
N GLU A 207 -48.37 -21.68 -9.83
CA GLU A 207 -48.82 -21.40 -8.46
C GLU A 207 -49.30 -19.96 -8.33
N GLY A 208 -48.48 -19.01 -8.80
CA GLY A 208 -48.83 -17.60 -8.85
C GLY A 208 -50.03 -17.31 -9.72
N THR A 209 -50.17 -17.98 -10.91
CA THR A 209 -51.33 -17.86 -11.79
C THR A 209 -52.61 -18.27 -11.06
N LYS A 210 -52.57 -19.38 -10.30
CA LYS A 210 -53.72 -19.83 -9.53
C LYS A 210 -54.10 -18.88 -8.42
N ALA A 211 -53.14 -18.46 -7.61
CA ALA A 211 -53.36 -17.54 -6.52
C ALA A 211 -53.88 -16.16 -6.99
N PHE A 212 -53.33 -15.68 -8.13
CA PHE A 212 -53.77 -14.44 -8.75
C PHE A 212 -55.15 -14.52 -9.38
N ALA A 213 -55.48 -15.67 -9.98
CA ALA A 213 -56.81 -15.95 -10.54
C ALA A 213 -57.88 -15.92 -9.41
N GLU A 214 -57.61 -16.62 -8.28
CA GLU A 214 -58.52 -16.65 -7.12
C GLU A 214 -58.72 -15.24 -6.56
N ALA A 215 -57.62 -14.45 -6.41
CA ALA A 215 -57.75 -13.09 -5.91
C ALA A 215 -58.50 -12.15 -6.87
N THR A 216 -58.30 -12.28 -8.19
CA THR A 216 -59.01 -11.48 -9.18
C THR A 216 -60.48 -11.91 -9.34
N GLU A 217 -60.83 -13.19 -9.13
CA GLU A 217 -62.21 -13.68 -9.07
C GLU A 217 -63.01 -13.04 -7.95
N ASP A 218 -62.41 -12.92 -6.76
CA ASP A 218 -62.99 -12.26 -5.60
C ASP A 218 -63.17 -10.73 -5.79
N LEU A 219 -62.21 -10.08 -6.45
CA LEU A 219 -62.15 -8.62 -6.58
C LEU A 219 -62.91 -8.09 -7.83
N ALA A 220 -63.06 -8.86 -8.89
CA ALA A 220 -63.68 -8.41 -10.13
C ALA A 220 -65.15 -7.90 -9.94
N PRO A 221 -66.03 -8.55 -9.13
CA PRO A 221 -67.41 -8.07 -8.93
C PRO A 221 -67.47 -6.69 -8.27
N THR A 222 -66.53 -6.38 -7.37
CA THR A 222 -66.47 -5.12 -6.65
C THR A 222 -65.54 -4.09 -7.26
N LYS A 223 -64.83 -4.45 -8.35
CA LYS A 223 -63.72 -3.66 -8.92
C LYS A 223 -62.67 -3.27 -7.88
N GLY A 224 -62.36 -4.20 -6.97
CA GLY A 224 -61.32 -4.01 -5.95
C GLY A 224 -59.97 -3.79 -6.59
N GLN A 225 -59.05 -3.17 -5.86
CA GLN A 225 -57.72 -2.86 -6.34
C GLN A 225 -56.70 -3.91 -5.85
N ILE A 226 -55.77 -4.26 -6.75
CA ILE A 226 -54.56 -4.97 -6.40
C ILE A 226 -53.41 -3.95 -6.39
N VAL A 227 -52.73 -3.84 -5.24
CA VAL A 227 -51.65 -2.97 -5.04
C VAL A 227 -50.35 -3.68 -5.41
N ILE A 228 -49.57 -3.11 -6.30
CA ILE A 228 -48.27 -3.62 -6.73
C ILE A 228 -47.20 -2.83 -5.95
N ILE A 229 -46.43 -3.56 -5.15
CA ILE A 229 -45.44 -3.00 -4.26
C ILE A 229 -44.08 -3.53 -4.68
N LEU A 230 -43.11 -2.63 -4.84
CA LEU A 230 -41.70 -2.95 -5.09
C LEU A 230 -40.85 -2.28 -4.01
N ASP A 231 -40.08 -3.07 -3.27
CA ASP A 231 -39.23 -2.60 -2.20
C ASP A 231 -39.95 -1.73 -1.15
N GLY A 232 -41.18 -2.10 -0.81
CA GLY A 232 -41.99 -1.38 0.15
C GLY A 232 -42.63 -0.08 -0.41
N GLU A 233 -42.52 0.21 -1.69
CA GLU A 233 -43.10 1.38 -2.36
C GLU A 233 -44.23 0.96 -3.32
N VAL A 234 -45.34 1.68 -3.25
CA VAL A 234 -46.50 1.42 -4.13
C VAL A 234 -46.20 1.90 -5.53
N GLN A 235 -46.06 0.97 -6.49
CA GLN A 235 -45.80 1.30 -7.88
C GLN A 235 -47.09 1.55 -8.67
N SER A 236 -48.10 0.75 -8.40
CA SER A 236 -49.38 0.83 -9.10
C SER A 236 -50.47 0.16 -8.27
N ALA A 237 -51.71 0.59 -8.44
CA ALA A 237 -52.88 -0.01 -7.77
C ALA A 237 -54.08 -0.10 -8.71
N PRO A 238 -53.98 -0.92 -9.78
CA PRO A 238 -55.05 -1.03 -10.74
C PRO A 238 -56.30 -1.69 -10.15
N ALA A 239 -57.48 -1.23 -10.60
CA ALA A 239 -58.74 -1.87 -10.29
C ALA A 239 -58.96 -3.11 -11.18
N VAL A 240 -59.33 -4.23 -10.58
CA VAL A 240 -59.56 -5.50 -11.27
C VAL A 240 -60.83 -5.39 -12.09
N GLN A 241 -60.74 -5.49 -13.41
CA GLN A 241 -61.86 -5.40 -14.33
C GLN A 241 -62.49 -6.78 -14.65
N SER A 242 -61.70 -7.81 -14.67
CA SER A 242 -62.08 -9.22 -14.99
C SER A 242 -61.13 -10.19 -14.35
N VAL A 243 -61.51 -11.43 -14.25
CA VAL A 243 -60.64 -12.52 -13.77
C VAL A 243 -59.44 -12.68 -14.68
N ILE A 244 -58.24 -12.75 -14.14
CA ILE A 244 -56.99 -12.98 -14.86
C ILE A 244 -56.52 -14.38 -14.54
N SER A 245 -56.81 -15.31 -15.48
CA SER A 245 -56.51 -16.74 -15.34
C SER A 245 -55.39 -17.22 -16.24
N ASP A 246 -54.83 -16.33 -17.07
CA ASP A 246 -53.77 -16.63 -18.02
C ASP A 246 -52.35 -16.36 -17.48
N GLY A 247 -52.26 -15.81 -16.26
CA GLY A 247 -51.02 -15.52 -15.59
C GLY A 247 -50.22 -14.32 -16.17
N ASN A 248 -50.84 -13.55 -17.08
CA ASN A 248 -50.18 -12.35 -17.64
C ASN A 248 -50.64 -11.10 -16.88
N VAL A 249 -49.66 -10.43 -16.24
CA VAL A 249 -49.91 -9.21 -15.43
C VAL A 249 -49.05 -8.10 -15.98
N SER A 250 -49.56 -6.89 -16.02
CA SER A 250 -48.80 -5.70 -16.52
C SER A 250 -48.69 -4.64 -15.43
N ILE A 251 -47.48 -4.20 -15.15
CA ILE A 251 -47.22 -3.04 -14.28
C ILE A 251 -47.20 -1.79 -15.18
N THR A 252 -48.11 -0.88 -14.96
CA THR A 252 -48.25 0.38 -15.69
C THR A 252 -48.14 1.52 -14.69
N GLY A 253 -47.44 2.60 -15.06
CA GLY A 253 -47.17 3.75 -14.13
C GLY A 253 -46.53 4.96 -14.82
N GLY A 254 -46.67 5.05 -16.17
CA GLY A 254 -46.08 6.16 -16.91
C GLY A 254 -44.55 6.03 -17.07
N TYR A 255 -44.05 4.79 -17.12
CA TYR A 255 -42.61 4.53 -17.19
C TYR A 255 -42.02 4.95 -18.53
N THR A 256 -40.81 5.55 -18.49
CA THR A 256 -39.94 5.66 -19.66
C THR A 256 -39.42 4.27 -20.07
N LEU A 257 -38.89 4.15 -21.28
CA LEU A 257 -38.30 2.88 -21.75
C LEU A 257 -37.18 2.40 -20.81
N ASP A 258 -36.36 3.33 -20.33
CA ASP A 258 -35.18 3.02 -19.49
C ASP A 258 -35.64 2.60 -18.09
N ALA A 259 -36.57 3.32 -17.47
CA ALA A 259 -37.16 2.94 -16.18
C ALA A 259 -37.82 1.53 -16.22
N ALA A 260 -38.52 1.23 -17.33
CA ALA A 260 -39.11 -0.08 -17.51
C ALA A 260 -38.07 -1.21 -17.70
N LYS A 261 -36.96 -0.93 -18.40
CA LYS A 261 -35.83 -1.86 -18.54
C LYS A 261 -35.11 -2.10 -17.21
N GLN A 262 -34.86 -1.04 -16.43
CA GLN A 262 -34.27 -1.16 -15.09
C GLN A 262 -35.13 -2.05 -14.19
N MET A 263 -36.43 -1.78 -14.12
CA MET A 263 -37.37 -2.61 -13.36
C MET A 263 -37.36 -4.07 -13.85
N LYS A 264 -37.34 -4.31 -15.17
CA LYS A 264 -37.22 -5.65 -15.75
C LYS A 264 -35.96 -6.35 -15.23
N THR A 265 -34.80 -5.70 -15.30
CA THR A 265 -33.49 -6.24 -14.84
C THR A 265 -33.54 -6.64 -13.38
N VAL A 266 -34.08 -5.77 -12.53
CA VAL A 266 -34.22 -6.03 -11.08
C VAL A 266 -35.12 -7.25 -10.84
N LEU A 267 -36.26 -7.34 -11.51
CA LEU A 267 -37.24 -8.42 -11.33
C LEU A 267 -36.75 -9.75 -11.90
N GLU A 268 -36.09 -9.76 -13.07
CA GLU A 268 -35.52 -10.99 -13.70
C GLU A 268 -34.35 -11.55 -12.89
N SER A 269 -33.53 -10.68 -12.23
CA SER A 269 -32.40 -11.13 -11.41
C SER A 269 -32.84 -11.76 -10.08
N GLY A 270 -34.06 -11.47 -9.65
CA GLY A 270 -34.62 -11.93 -8.37
C GLY A 270 -34.41 -10.95 -7.22
N SER A 271 -35.14 -11.20 -6.13
CA SER A 271 -35.03 -10.39 -4.90
C SER A 271 -33.81 -10.80 -4.08
N LEU A 272 -33.14 -9.81 -3.53
CA LEU A 272 -32.06 -10.03 -2.58
C LEU A 272 -32.64 -10.58 -1.26
N PRO A 273 -32.00 -11.59 -0.64
CA PRO A 273 -32.48 -12.17 0.61
C PRO A 273 -32.29 -11.24 1.81
N VAL A 274 -31.40 -10.24 1.69
CA VAL A 274 -31.11 -9.22 2.70
C VAL A 274 -31.14 -7.83 2.07
N SER A 275 -31.32 -6.79 2.90
CA SER A 275 -31.22 -5.40 2.45
C SER A 275 -29.75 -4.97 2.38
N PHE A 276 -29.44 -4.06 1.46
CA PHE A 276 -28.12 -3.51 1.28
C PHE A 276 -28.14 -1.98 1.39
N GLU A 277 -27.13 -1.46 2.07
CA GLU A 277 -26.85 -0.02 2.10
C GLU A 277 -25.51 0.25 1.42
N TYR A 278 -25.43 1.40 0.74
CA TYR A 278 -24.17 1.87 0.13
C TYR A 278 -23.23 2.36 1.22
N ALA A 279 -22.27 1.51 1.59
CA ALA A 279 -21.22 1.88 2.53
C ALA A 279 -20.20 2.82 1.89
N GLN A 280 -19.88 2.57 0.62
CA GLN A 280 -19.00 3.41 -0.21
C GLN A 280 -19.46 3.34 -1.65
N SER A 281 -19.47 4.48 -2.34
CA SER A 281 -19.62 4.56 -3.79
C SER A 281 -18.54 5.49 -4.34
N GLN A 282 -17.91 5.10 -5.45
CA GLN A 282 -16.90 5.86 -6.15
C GLN A 282 -17.16 5.76 -7.65
N VAL A 283 -17.39 6.91 -8.28
CA VAL A 283 -17.52 7.07 -9.72
C VAL A 283 -16.26 7.76 -10.23
N VAL A 284 -15.57 7.18 -11.19
CA VAL A 284 -14.32 7.71 -11.75
C VAL A 284 -14.51 7.90 -13.26
N GLY A 285 -14.26 9.10 -13.76
CA GLY A 285 -14.24 9.39 -15.19
C GLY A 285 -13.08 8.66 -15.91
N PRO A 286 -13.30 8.09 -17.10
CA PRO A 286 -12.28 7.28 -17.79
C PRO A 286 -11.05 8.07 -18.24
N THR A 287 -11.16 9.38 -18.48
CA THR A 287 -10.02 10.24 -18.85
C THR A 287 -9.04 10.40 -17.70
N LEU A 288 -9.53 10.58 -16.48
CA LEU A 288 -8.73 10.75 -15.28
C LEU A 288 -7.85 9.52 -14.98
N GLY A 289 -8.42 8.33 -15.14
CA GLY A 289 -7.70 7.10 -14.90
C GLY A 289 -6.55 6.88 -15.88
N GLN A 290 -6.75 7.23 -17.16
CA GLN A 290 -5.71 7.11 -18.18
C GLN A 290 -4.54 8.08 -17.95
N ASP A 291 -4.82 9.33 -17.61
CA ASP A 291 -3.79 10.32 -17.29
C ASP A 291 -2.98 9.90 -16.06
N ALA A 292 -3.66 9.42 -15.06
CA ALA A 292 -3.04 8.88 -13.85
C ALA A 292 -2.15 7.66 -14.13
N LEU A 293 -2.56 6.75 -15.02
CA LEU A 293 -1.73 5.63 -15.47
C LEU A 293 -0.48 6.10 -16.21
N GLN A 294 -0.63 7.04 -17.15
CA GLN A 294 0.49 7.59 -17.91
C GLN A 294 1.50 8.25 -16.97
N SER A 295 1.04 9.09 -16.07
CA SER A 295 1.85 9.74 -15.04
C SER A 295 2.54 8.72 -14.14
N GLY A 296 1.82 7.69 -13.69
CA GLY A 296 2.37 6.62 -12.87
C GLY A 296 3.46 5.78 -13.56
N VAL A 297 3.25 5.41 -14.81
CA VAL A 297 4.26 4.70 -15.63
C VAL A 297 5.48 5.58 -15.89
N LEU A 298 5.27 6.86 -16.21
CA LEU A 298 6.34 7.83 -16.40
C LEU A 298 7.20 7.96 -15.13
N VAL A 299 6.57 8.10 -13.97
CA VAL A 299 7.23 8.18 -12.67
C VAL A 299 8.06 6.92 -12.39
N ALA A 300 7.50 5.74 -12.65
CA ALA A 300 8.21 4.48 -12.46
C ALA A 300 9.46 4.39 -13.35
N LEU A 301 9.35 4.79 -14.62
CA LEU A 301 10.47 4.81 -15.55
C LEU A 301 11.53 5.85 -15.17
N ILE A 302 11.13 7.06 -14.84
CA ILE A 302 12.04 8.12 -14.39
C ILE A 302 12.76 7.68 -13.12
N GLY A 303 12.02 7.18 -12.12
CA GLY A 303 12.57 6.68 -10.87
C GLY A 303 13.59 5.56 -11.11
N LEU A 304 13.25 4.57 -11.92
CA LEU A 304 14.13 3.46 -12.27
C LEU A 304 15.42 3.93 -12.97
N VAL A 305 15.30 4.81 -13.95
CA VAL A 305 16.44 5.33 -14.72
C VAL A 305 17.38 6.14 -13.83
N ILE A 306 16.83 7.05 -13.02
CA ILE A 306 17.65 7.88 -12.11
C ILE A 306 18.37 7.00 -11.08
N VAL A 307 17.69 6.02 -10.50
CA VAL A 307 18.31 5.06 -9.57
C VAL A 307 19.42 4.26 -10.26
N MET A 308 19.21 3.77 -11.49
CA MET A 308 20.25 3.06 -12.24
C MET A 308 21.46 3.96 -12.51
N ILE A 309 21.26 5.22 -12.90
CA ILE A 309 22.34 6.20 -13.12
C ILE A 309 23.08 6.44 -11.79
N TYR A 310 22.35 6.66 -10.70
CA TYR A 310 22.94 6.82 -9.38
C TYR A 310 23.85 5.65 -9.01
N LEU A 311 23.37 4.42 -9.21
CA LEU A 311 24.14 3.21 -8.90
C LEU A 311 25.38 3.06 -9.81
N LEU A 312 25.31 3.45 -11.07
CA LEU A 312 26.44 3.45 -11.98
C LEU A 312 27.52 4.46 -11.55
N VAL A 313 27.13 5.66 -11.14
CA VAL A 313 28.04 6.72 -10.71
C VAL A 313 28.73 6.35 -9.39
N PHE A 314 28.00 5.80 -8.41
CA PHE A 314 28.54 5.54 -7.07
C PHE A 314 29.21 4.18 -6.90
N TYR A 315 28.82 3.18 -7.68
CA TYR A 315 29.37 1.80 -7.60
C TYR A 315 30.19 1.39 -8.81
N GLU A 316 30.36 2.28 -9.81
CA GLU A 316 31.17 2.07 -10.99
C GLU A 316 30.79 0.76 -11.72
N GLY A 317 31.75 -0.10 -12.09
CA GLY A 317 31.44 -1.39 -12.73
C GLY A 317 30.55 -2.33 -11.92
N LEU A 318 30.59 -2.28 -10.57
CA LEU A 318 29.65 -3.02 -9.74
C LEU A 318 28.21 -2.47 -9.89
N GLY A 319 28.06 -1.19 -10.20
CA GLY A 319 26.77 -0.58 -10.54
C GLY A 319 26.13 -1.19 -11.79
N ILE A 320 26.91 -1.62 -12.77
CA ILE A 320 26.40 -2.31 -13.98
C ILE A 320 25.69 -3.61 -13.59
N ILE A 321 26.27 -4.39 -12.65
CA ILE A 321 25.65 -5.63 -12.18
C ILE A 321 24.31 -5.32 -11.50
N THR A 322 24.25 -4.23 -10.76
CA THR A 322 23.02 -3.82 -10.05
C THR A 322 21.97 -3.29 -11.01
N ALA A 323 22.36 -2.45 -11.99
CA ALA A 323 21.44 -1.97 -13.02
C ALA A 323 20.83 -3.14 -13.84
N ALA A 324 21.66 -4.12 -14.21
CA ALA A 324 21.16 -5.33 -14.85
C ALA A 324 20.22 -6.13 -13.93
N ALA A 325 20.52 -6.21 -12.63
CA ALA A 325 19.64 -6.87 -11.67
C ALA A 325 18.30 -6.16 -11.52
N MET A 326 18.27 -4.81 -11.56
CA MET A 326 17.02 -4.03 -11.53
C MET A 326 16.19 -4.23 -12.81
N ALA A 327 16.83 -4.32 -13.97
CA ALA A 327 16.12 -4.63 -15.22
C ALA A 327 15.50 -6.05 -15.19
N VAL A 328 16.24 -7.03 -14.67
CA VAL A 328 15.73 -8.38 -14.43
C VAL A 328 14.59 -8.41 -13.42
N PHE A 329 14.72 -7.66 -12.33
CA PHE A 329 13.67 -7.49 -11.33
C PHE A 329 12.39 -6.94 -11.97
N ALA A 330 12.48 -5.83 -12.70
CA ALA A 330 11.33 -5.22 -13.36
C ALA A 330 10.62 -6.19 -14.32
N ALA A 331 11.40 -6.93 -15.15
CA ALA A 331 10.84 -7.90 -16.09
C ALA A 331 10.09 -9.04 -15.38
N ILE A 332 10.67 -9.61 -14.31
CA ILE A 332 10.03 -10.71 -13.56
C ILE A 332 8.82 -10.20 -12.81
N TYR A 333 8.93 -9.02 -12.20
CA TYR A 333 7.86 -8.43 -11.43
C TYR A 333 6.62 -8.16 -12.30
N LEU A 334 6.80 -7.50 -13.46
CA LEU A 334 5.72 -7.29 -14.44
C LEU A 334 5.16 -8.62 -14.96
N GLY A 335 6.00 -9.63 -15.19
CA GLY A 335 5.56 -10.95 -15.61
C GLY A 335 4.69 -11.65 -14.56
N ILE A 336 5.01 -11.50 -13.26
CA ILE A 336 4.18 -12.06 -12.17
C ILE A 336 2.85 -11.29 -12.06
N LEU A 337 2.87 -9.96 -12.18
CA LEU A 337 1.64 -9.18 -12.19
C LEU A 337 0.72 -9.59 -13.36
N ALA A 338 1.26 -9.75 -14.57
CA ALA A 338 0.51 -10.24 -15.72
C ALA A 338 0.00 -11.66 -15.53
N LEU A 339 0.78 -12.54 -14.89
CA LEU A 339 0.36 -13.91 -14.57
C LEU A 339 -0.84 -13.91 -13.63
N LEU A 340 -0.78 -13.14 -12.54
CA LEU A 340 -1.88 -13.03 -11.58
C LEU A 340 -3.11 -12.38 -12.20
N SER A 341 -2.91 -11.40 -13.08
CA SER A 341 -3.98 -10.76 -13.85
C SER A 341 -4.69 -11.76 -14.77
N ALA A 342 -3.93 -12.62 -15.47
CA ALA A 342 -4.49 -13.65 -16.33
C ALA A 342 -5.36 -14.70 -15.58
N PHE A 343 -5.12 -14.88 -14.28
CA PHE A 343 -5.97 -15.72 -13.41
C PHE A 343 -7.11 -14.93 -12.72
N GLY A 344 -7.30 -13.65 -13.03
CA GLY A 344 -8.31 -12.80 -12.37
C GLY A 344 -8.00 -12.51 -10.89
N LEU A 345 -6.76 -12.75 -10.43
CA LEU A 345 -6.36 -12.56 -9.02
C LEU A 345 -5.77 -11.17 -8.75
N PHE A 346 -5.56 -10.36 -9.78
CA PHE A 346 -4.94 -9.05 -9.68
C PHE A 346 -5.45 -8.10 -10.75
N SER A 347 -5.79 -6.89 -10.34
CA SER A 347 -5.96 -5.71 -11.19
C SER A 347 -5.07 -4.58 -10.66
N LEU A 348 -4.45 -3.84 -11.58
CA LEU A 348 -3.56 -2.73 -11.25
C LEU A 348 -4.38 -1.50 -10.87
N SER A 349 -4.25 -1.06 -9.63
CA SER A 349 -4.87 0.17 -9.12
C SER A 349 -3.84 1.30 -9.00
N MET A 350 -4.29 2.54 -8.80
CA MET A 350 -3.41 3.68 -8.53
C MET A 350 -2.54 3.44 -7.28
N ALA A 351 -3.14 2.93 -6.21
CA ALA A 351 -2.40 2.48 -5.04
C ALA A 351 -1.38 1.37 -5.39
N GLY A 352 -1.76 0.44 -6.28
CA GLY A 352 -0.86 -0.58 -6.81
C GLY A 352 0.34 0.01 -7.55
N ILE A 353 0.16 1.06 -8.36
CA ILE A 353 1.25 1.77 -9.05
C ILE A 353 2.22 2.36 -8.02
N ALA A 354 1.72 3.01 -6.96
CA ALA A 354 2.57 3.52 -5.88
C ALA A 354 3.44 2.40 -5.26
N GLY A 355 2.87 1.20 -5.05
CA GLY A 355 3.60 0.03 -4.59
C GLY A 355 4.68 -0.44 -5.57
N VAL A 356 4.40 -0.43 -6.88
CA VAL A 356 5.38 -0.74 -7.94
C VAL A 356 6.55 0.25 -7.90
N VAL A 357 6.28 1.55 -7.85
CA VAL A 357 7.30 2.60 -7.79
C VAL A 357 8.18 2.43 -6.55
N LEU A 358 7.58 2.13 -5.42
CA LEU A 358 8.28 1.97 -4.16
C LEU A 358 9.22 0.74 -4.17
N THR A 359 8.80 -0.37 -4.79
CA THR A 359 9.62 -1.59 -4.87
C THR A 359 10.89 -1.40 -5.68
N ILE A 360 10.96 -0.41 -6.59
CA ILE A 360 12.19 -0.04 -7.31
C ILE A 360 13.27 0.41 -6.32
N GLY A 361 12.90 1.26 -5.36
CA GLY A 361 13.80 1.70 -4.29
C GLY A 361 14.33 0.54 -3.45
N MET A 362 13.45 -0.37 -3.04
CA MET A 362 13.81 -1.56 -2.24
C MET A 362 14.75 -2.51 -2.97
N ALA A 363 14.50 -2.79 -4.25
CA ALA A 363 15.39 -3.63 -5.07
C ALA A 363 16.79 -3.00 -5.24
N ALA A 364 16.88 -1.67 -5.24
CA ALA A 364 18.15 -0.97 -5.19
C ALA A 364 18.86 -1.15 -3.84
N ASP A 365 18.13 -1.01 -2.73
CA ASP A 365 18.67 -1.10 -1.36
C ASP A 365 19.28 -2.47 -1.06
N SER A 366 18.57 -3.53 -1.34
CA SER A 366 19.07 -4.91 -1.19
C SER A 366 20.33 -5.13 -2.01
N SER A 367 20.39 -4.46 -3.15
CA SER A 367 21.54 -4.47 -4.05
C SER A 367 22.74 -3.77 -3.45
N ILE A 368 22.55 -2.56 -2.94
CA ILE A 368 23.60 -1.76 -2.26
C ILE A 368 24.17 -2.52 -1.08
N LEU A 369 23.29 -3.08 -0.25
CA LEU A 369 23.69 -3.84 0.94
C LEU A 369 24.61 -5.02 0.58
N THR A 370 24.27 -5.75 -0.49
CA THR A 370 25.09 -6.88 -0.96
C THR A 370 26.43 -6.44 -1.50
N LEU A 371 26.49 -5.33 -2.25
CA LEU A 371 27.74 -4.78 -2.78
C LEU A 371 28.64 -4.21 -1.70
N GLU A 372 28.10 -3.46 -0.76
CA GLU A 372 28.90 -2.90 0.34
C GLU A 372 29.47 -4.02 1.22
N ARG A 373 28.69 -5.07 1.48
CA ARG A 373 29.21 -6.23 2.24
C ARG A 373 30.29 -6.99 1.47
N PHE A 374 30.18 -7.07 0.15
CA PHE A 374 31.23 -7.63 -0.71
C PHE A 374 32.53 -6.77 -0.63
N ARG A 375 32.41 -5.43 -0.73
CA ARG A 375 33.54 -4.50 -0.63
C ARG A 375 34.17 -4.55 0.77
N GLU A 376 33.38 -4.65 1.82
CA GLU A 376 33.85 -4.76 3.20
C GLU A 376 34.71 -6.02 3.42
N GLU A 377 34.30 -7.17 2.91
CA GLU A 377 35.05 -8.41 3.03
C GLU A 377 36.42 -8.33 2.31
N ILE A 378 36.51 -7.56 1.22
CA ILE A 378 37.79 -7.28 0.54
C ILE A 378 38.66 -6.41 1.44
N ARG A 379 38.13 -5.31 2.00
CA ARG A 379 38.86 -4.45 2.95
C ARG A 379 39.42 -5.20 4.15
N MET A 380 38.71 -6.25 4.59
CA MET A 380 39.19 -7.14 5.67
C MET A 380 40.28 -8.13 5.23
N GLY A 381 40.80 -8.04 4.00
CA GLY A 381 41.92 -8.84 3.50
C GLY A 381 41.52 -10.17 2.87
N ARG A 382 40.23 -10.40 2.59
CA ARG A 382 39.82 -11.57 1.82
C ARG A 382 40.07 -11.34 0.33
N SER A 383 40.47 -12.40 -0.37
CA SER A 383 40.57 -12.35 -1.82
C SER A 383 39.19 -12.04 -2.44
N VAL A 384 39.16 -11.35 -3.57
CA VAL A 384 37.92 -10.97 -4.29
C VAL A 384 36.98 -12.17 -4.47
N ARG A 385 37.53 -13.36 -4.79
CA ARG A 385 36.75 -14.61 -4.89
C ARG A 385 36.17 -15.04 -3.54
N ALA A 386 36.92 -14.99 -2.46
CA ALA A 386 36.41 -15.38 -1.14
C ALA A 386 35.36 -14.38 -0.63
N ALA A 387 35.59 -13.09 -0.86
CA ALA A 387 34.66 -12.03 -0.56
C ALA A 387 33.32 -12.17 -1.29
N SER A 388 33.33 -12.57 -2.59
CA SER A 388 32.10 -12.82 -3.36
C SER A 388 31.25 -13.98 -2.81
N ILE A 389 31.85 -14.93 -2.10
CA ILE A 389 31.10 -16.03 -1.49
C ILE A 389 30.57 -15.63 -0.11
N THR A 390 31.43 -15.04 0.73
CA THR A 390 31.11 -14.72 2.12
C THR A 390 30.32 -13.43 2.24
N GLY A 391 30.81 -12.35 1.60
CA GLY A 391 30.21 -11.02 1.63
C GLY A 391 28.82 -11.02 1.00
N VAL A 392 28.66 -11.58 -0.19
CA VAL A 392 27.37 -11.72 -0.86
C VAL A 392 26.38 -12.53 -0.03
N ARG A 393 26.83 -13.64 0.58
CA ARG A 393 25.95 -14.42 1.46
C ARG A 393 25.51 -13.64 2.68
N HIS A 394 26.42 -12.93 3.34
CA HIS A 394 26.07 -12.12 4.52
C HIS A 394 25.20 -10.94 4.13
N GLY A 395 25.46 -10.28 2.99
CA GLY A 395 24.65 -9.21 2.48
C GLY A 395 23.20 -9.64 2.23
N ILE A 396 23.01 -10.75 1.51
CA ILE A 396 21.67 -11.30 1.23
C ILE A 396 20.93 -11.67 2.52
N LEU A 397 21.57 -12.31 3.49
CA LEU A 397 20.91 -12.67 4.74
C LEU A 397 20.48 -11.44 5.54
N THR A 398 21.27 -10.37 5.52
CA THR A 398 20.92 -9.12 6.19
C THR A 398 19.78 -8.41 5.44
N SER A 399 19.77 -8.47 4.10
CA SER A 399 18.68 -7.92 3.29
C SER A 399 17.38 -8.66 3.56
N ILE A 400 17.39 -9.99 3.51
CA ILE A 400 16.20 -10.80 3.83
C ILE A 400 15.65 -10.48 5.24
N ASP A 401 16.53 -10.28 6.23
CA ASP A 401 16.08 -9.89 7.57
C ASP A 401 15.33 -8.55 7.57
N ALA A 402 15.75 -7.60 6.76
CA ALA A 402 15.10 -6.29 6.63
C ALA A 402 13.83 -6.39 5.77
N ASP A 403 13.91 -7.12 4.65
CA ASP A 403 12.80 -7.34 3.72
C ASP A 403 11.61 -8.04 4.41
N LEU A 404 11.90 -8.97 5.34
CA LEU A 404 10.85 -9.64 6.13
C LEU A 404 10.07 -8.67 7.03
N VAL A 405 10.69 -7.62 7.56
CA VAL A 405 9.99 -6.60 8.35
C VAL A 405 9.00 -5.84 7.46
N THR A 406 9.45 -5.43 6.27
CA THR A 406 8.60 -4.73 5.31
C THR A 406 7.50 -5.64 4.75
N LEU A 407 7.81 -6.93 4.53
CA LEU A 407 6.83 -7.93 4.10
C LEU A 407 5.72 -8.12 5.14
N VAL A 408 6.03 -8.12 6.44
CA VAL A 408 5.01 -8.15 7.50
C VAL A 408 4.06 -6.96 7.37
N SER A 409 4.56 -5.75 7.18
CA SER A 409 3.73 -4.56 6.98
C SER A 409 2.88 -4.66 5.72
N ALA A 410 3.45 -5.12 4.60
CA ALA A 410 2.74 -5.28 3.33
C ALA A 410 1.62 -6.33 3.42
N LEU A 411 1.87 -7.47 4.08
CA LEU A 411 0.85 -8.49 4.31
C LEU A 411 -0.23 -8.03 5.29
N THR A 412 0.13 -7.25 6.31
CA THR A 412 -0.85 -6.65 7.22
C THR A 412 -1.79 -5.71 6.46
N LEU A 413 -1.25 -4.87 5.56
CA LEU A 413 -2.05 -4.03 4.65
C LEU A 413 -2.97 -4.87 3.77
N PHE A 414 -2.45 -5.92 3.15
CA PHE A 414 -3.23 -6.76 2.25
C PHE A 414 -4.41 -7.46 2.94
N PHE A 415 -4.20 -7.99 4.15
CA PHE A 415 -5.24 -8.77 4.85
C PHE A 415 -6.18 -7.94 5.71
N LEU A 416 -5.71 -6.85 6.31
CA LEU A 416 -6.45 -6.13 7.35
C LEU A 416 -6.90 -4.71 6.95
N ALA A 417 -6.34 -4.13 5.89
CA ALA A 417 -6.69 -2.79 5.47
C ALA A 417 -7.93 -2.77 4.55
N SER A 418 -8.48 -1.56 4.34
CA SER A 418 -9.60 -1.32 3.44
C SER A 418 -9.30 -1.71 1.99
N ALA A 419 -10.34 -1.95 1.20
CA ALA A 419 -10.24 -2.38 -0.21
C ALA A 419 -9.34 -1.45 -1.04
N SER A 420 -9.46 -0.15 -0.85
CA SER A 420 -8.73 0.89 -1.60
C SER A 420 -7.21 0.76 -1.52
N VAL A 421 -6.68 0.21 -0.42
CA VAL A 421 -5.21 0.07 -0.22
C VAL A 421 -4.69 -1.37 -0.30
N LYS A 422 -5.58 -2.37 -0.47
CA LYS A 422 -5.16 -3.78 -0.64
C LYS A 422 -4.25 -3.98 -1.85
N GLY A 423 -4.55 -3.32 -2.97
CA GLY A 423 -3.73 -3.35 -4.18
C GLY A 423 -2.29 -2.92 -3.93
N PHE A 424 -2.08 -1.88 -3.12
CA PHE A 424 -0.75 -1.44 -2.69
C PHE A 424 -0.03 -2.52 -1.86
N GLY A 425 -0.71 -3.08 -0.85
CA GLY A 425 -0.13 -4.14 0.00
C GLY A 425 0.29 -5.37 -0.81
N MET A 426 -0.52 -5.76 -1.80
CA MET A 426 -0.24 -6.88 -2.69
C MET A 426 0.97 -6.62 -3.58
N THR A 427 1.02 -5.48 -4.26
CA THR A 427 2.15 -5.13 -5.14
C THR A 427 3.45 -5.02 -4.35
N LEU A 428 3.43 -4.40 -3.18
CA LEU A 428 4.59 -4.30 -2.30
C LEU A 428 5.08 -5.68 -1.85
N ALA A 429 4.19 -6.57 -1.39
CA ALA A 429 4.56 -7.92 -0.96
C ALA A 429 5.16 -8.74 -2.11
N LEU A 430 4.55 -8.70 -3.29
CA LEU A 430 5.07 -9.37 -4.49
C LEU A 430 6.43 -8.81 -4.89
N GLY A 431 6.62 -7.49 -4.85
CA GLY A 431 7.89 -6.84 -5.15
C GLY A 431 9.02 -7.32 -4.23
N ILE A 432 8.75 -7.43 -2.92
CA ILE A 432 9.72 -7.97 -1.94
C ILE A 432 10.10 -9.41 -2.28
N VAL A 433 9.12 -10.26 -2.57
CA VAL A 433 9.39 -11.66 -2.94
C VAL A 433 10.20 -11.73 -4.23
N CYS A 434 9.88 -10.92 -5.24
CA CYS A 434 10.64 -10.84 -6.49
C CYS A 434 12.10 -10.41 -6.25
N ASP A 435 12.33 -9.42 -5.37
CA ASP A 435 13.68 -8.95 -5.05
C ASP A 435 14.52 -10.06 -4.38
N ILE A 436 13.94 -10.78 -3.42
CA ILE A 436 14.60 -11.93 -2.78
C ILE A 436 14.97 -12.99 -3.83
N VAL A 437 14.06 -13.31 -4.74
CA VAL A 437 14.31 -14.28 -5.82
C VAL A 437 15.42 -13.77 -6.74
N MET A 438 15.39 -12.52 -7.16
CA MET A 438 16.40 -11.89 -7.99
C MET A 438 17.79 -11.90 -7.32
N MET A 439 17.84 -11.57 -6.02
CA MET A 439 19.10 -11.62 -5.26
C MET A 439 19.71 -13.03 -5.24
N LEU A 440 18.89 -14.06 -5.02
CA LEU A 440 19.34 -15.43 -4.88
C LEU A 440 19.71 -16.08 -6.22
N LEU A 441 18.90 -15.87 -7.25
CA LEU A 441 19.01 -16.59 -8.52
C LEU A 441 19.82 -15.84 -9.59
N PHE A 442 19.89 -14.52 -9.54
CA PHE A 442 20.61 -13.72 -10.52
C PHE A 442 21.86 -13.06 -9.93
N LYS A 443 21.70 -12.18 -8.96
CA LYS A 443 22.77 -11.29 -8.50
C LYS A 443 23.90 -12.06 -7.81
N ALA A 444 23.59 -12.95 -6.87
CA ALA A 444 24.61 -13.73 -6.17
C ALA A 444 25.42 -14.65 -7.11
N PRO A 445 24.79 -15.43 -8.01
CA PRO A 445 25.51 -16.20 -9.02
C PRO A 445 26.37 -15.36 -9.94
N LEU A 446 25.86 -14.20 -10.39
CA LEU A 446 26.57 -13.30 -11.29
C LEU A 446 27.85 -12.73 -10.65
N ILE A 447 27.75 -12.16 -9.44
CA ILE A 447 28.93 -11.66 -8.71
C ILE A 447 29.96 -12.79 -8.48
N ARG A 448 29.51 -14.00 -8.09
CA ARG A 448 30.43 -15.14 -7.86
C ARG A 448 31.16 -15.62 -9.11
N LEU A 449 30.54 -15.49 -10.29
CA LEU A 449 31.18 -15.85 -11.57
C LEU A 449 32.11 -14.75 -12.06
N LEU A 450 31.73 -13.48 -11.89
CA LEU A 450 32.53 -12.35 -12.35
C LEU A 450 33.72 -12.05 -11.42
N ALA A 451 33.59 -12.29 -10.11
CA ALA A 451 34.61 -11.97 -9.12
C ALA A 451 36.01 -12.51 -9.43
N PRO A 452 36.21 -13.81 -9.76
CA PRO A 452 37.56 -14.36 -10.02
C PRO A 452 38.08 -14.01 -11.40
N LYS A 453 37.22 -13.71 -12.38
CA LYS A 453 37.59 -13.59 -13.79
C LYS A 453 37.75 -12.13 -14.23
N LEU A 454 36.82 -11.29 -13.87
CA LEU A 454 36.76 -9.90 -14.35
C LEU A 454 37.04 -8.90 -13.21
N ILE A 455 36.38 -9.04 -12.06
CA ILE A 455 36.53 -8.07 -10.96
C ILE A 455 37.96 -8.11 -10.39
N ALA A 456 38.54 -9.28 -10.20
CA ALA A 456 39.90 -9.41 -9.69
C ALA A 456 40.99 -8.96 -10.70
N LYS A 457 40.70 -8.97 -12.02
CA LYS A 457 41.64 -8.52 -13.05
C LYS A 457 41.63 -7.02 -13.27
N HIS A 458 40.50 -6.37 -13.09
CA HIS A 458 40.29 -4.94 -13.32
C HIS A 458 39.67 -4.26 -12.11
N PRO A 459 40.35 -4.24 -10.94
CA PRO A 459 39.77 -3.76 -9.69
C PRO A 459 39.34 -2.29 -9.75
N ASN A 460 40.07 -1.45 -10.49
CA ASN A 460 39.76 -0.03 -10.66
C ASN A 460 38.41 0.15 -11.36
N PHE A 461 38.22 -0.47 -12.53
CA PHE A 461 36.93 -0.41 -13.27
C PHE A 461 35.73 -0.87 -12.42
N TRP A 462 35.94 -1.88 -11.56
CA TRP A 462 34.89 -2.44 -10.72
C TRP A 462 34.72 -1.73 -9.36
N GLY A 463 35.44 -0.63 -9.10
CA GLY A 463 35.36 0.15 -7.87
C GLY A 463 35.76 -0.61 -6.60
N VAL A 464 36.68 -1.57 -6.70
CA VAL A 464 37.20 -2.35 -5.57
C VAL A 464 38.66 -2.08 -5.25
N GLU A 465 39.35 -1.23 -6.01
CA GLU A 465 40.75 -0.90 -5.82
C GLU A 465 41.01 -0.28 -4.46
N ASP A 466 40.25 0.77 -4.08
CA ASP A 466 40.27 1.41 -2.76
C ASP A 466 40.11 0.40 -1.62
N CYS A 467 39.36 -0.68 -1.85
CA CYS A 467 39.14 -1.71 -0.85
C CYS A 467 40.37 -2.62 -0.68
N ILE A 468 41.11 -2.86 -1.75
CA ILE A 468 42.33 -3.66 -1.74
C ILE A 468 43.46 -2.85 -1.06
N GLU A 469 43.56 -1.57 -1.35
CA GLU A 469 44.54 -0.67 -0.73
C GLU A 469 44.33 -0.49 0.79
N ALA A 470 43.10 -0.63 1.26
CA ALA A 470 42.75 -0.57 2.67
C ALA A 470 43.19 -1.79 3.50
N VAL A 471 43.53 -2.92 2.85
CA VAL A 471 43.89 -4.19 3.52
C VAL A 471 45.01 -4.03 4.54
N PRO A 472 46.14 -3.29 4.29
CA PRO A 472 47.22 -3.12 5.25
C PRO A 472 46.78 -2.50 6.56
N TYR A 473 45.80 -1.60 6.54
CA TYR A 473 45.26 -0.96 7.72
C TYR A 473 44.57 -2.01 8.65
N PHE A 474 43.80 -2.93 8.10
CA PHE A 474 43.11 -3.96 8.88
C PHE A 474 44.02 -5.10 9.37
N GLN A 475 45.17 -5.27 8.71
CA GLN A 475 46.15 -6.29 9.12
C GLN A 475 47.20 -5.75 10.09
N GLY A 476 47.08 -4.49 10.54
CA GLY A 476 48.04 -3.90 11.51
C GLY A 476 49.33 -3.42 10.92
N VAL A 477 49.49 -3.34 9.62
CA VAL A 477 50.62 -2.73 8.92
C VAL A 477 50.56 -1.21 9.13
N LYS A 478 51.65 -0.62 9.60
CA LYS A 478 51.75 0.75 10.14
C LYS A 478 51.47 1.90 9.15
N GLN A 479 51.37 1.66 7.89
CA GLN A 479 50.99 2.68 6.92
C GLN A 479 49.50 2.65 6.71
N ALA A 480 48.84 3.48 7.44
CA ALA A 480 47.40 3.62 7.36
C ALA A 480 46.98 4.09 5.97
N ALA A 481 46.25 3.24 5.26
CA ALA A 481 45.28 3.70 4.30
C ALA A 481 44.50 4.86 4.95
N SER A 482 44.12 5.87 4.20
CA SER A 482 43.39 6.99 4.79
C SER A 482 42.06 6.50 5.34
N ARG A 483 41.49 7.13 6.36
CA ARG A 483 40.16 6.77 6.89
C ARG A 483 39.07 6.78 5.82
N LYS A 484 39.26 7.57 4.79
CA LYS A 484 38.44 7.61 3.58
C LYS A 484 38.30 6.24 2.95
N ASP A 485 39.41 5.53 2.83
CA ASP A 485 39.48 4.23 2.12
C ASP A 485 38.83 3.11 2.96
N VAL A 486 38.89 3.24 4.27
CA VAL A 486 38.30 2.27 5.22
C VAL A 486 36.79 2.41 5.34
N ARG A 487 36.27 3.64 5.23
CA ARG A 487 34.85 3.94 5.48
C ARG A 487 34.01 4.21 4.26
N GLY A 488 34.61 4.24 3.11
CA GLY A 488 33.98 4.61 1.85
C GLY A 488 34.27 6.05 1.44
N ARG A 489 33.92 6.39 0.20
CA ARG A 489 34.30 7.64 -0.49
C ARG A 489 33.76 8.92 0.16
N PHE A 490 32.65 8.85 0.88
CA PHE A 490 31.90 10.04 1.25
C PHE A 490 32.18 10.55 2.65
N ILE A 491 32.56 9.69 3.58
CA ILE A 491 32.80 10.08 4.97
C ILE A 491 34.25 9.90 5.32
N LYS A 492 34.96 11.03 5.37
CA LYS A 492 36.38 11.10 5.74
C LYS A 492 36.64 11.14 7.26
N LEU A 493 35.62 11.46 8.05
CA LEU A 493 35.73 11.71 9.48
C LEU A 493 34.97 10.65 10.29
N ASP A 494 35.55 10.33 11.45
CA ASP A 494 34.91 9.52 12.48
C ASP A 494 33.96 10.41 13.27
N ILE A 495 32.70 10.33 13.01
CA ILE A 495 31.69 11.21 13.63
C ILE A 495 31.34 10.61 14.99
N ASN A 496 31.42 11.43 16.03
CA ASN A 496 30.97 11.06 17.36
C ASN A 496 29.46 11.31 17.50
N LEU A 497 28.66 10.50 16.81
CA LEU A 497 27.21 10.64 16.82
C LEU A 497 26.62 10.38 18.19
N LEU A 498 27.08 9.34 18.88
CA LEU A 498 26.57 8.99 20.21
C LEU A 498 27.00 9.94 21.31
N GLY A 499 28.05 10.77 21.07
CA GLY A 499 28.41 11.89 21.95
C GLY A 499 27.32 12.98 21.97
N LEU A 500 26.64 13.17 20.85
CA LEU A 500 25.57 14.15 20.68
C LEU A 500 24.17 13.61 21.10
N LYS A 501 24.08 12.42 21.69
CA LYS A 501 22.82 11.76 22.04
C LYS A 501 21.84 12.62 22.83
N LYS A 502 22.35 13.49 23.75
CA LYS A 502 21.47 14.37 24.52
C LYS A 502 20.81 15.42 23.62
N ILE A 503 21.56 15.99 22.70
CA ILE A 503 21.07 17.00 21.75
C ILE A 503 20.03 16.37 20.83
N PHE A 504 20.32 15.21 20.26
CA PHE A 504 19.40 14.52 19.38
C PHE A 504 18.07 14.13 20.07
N LEU A 505 18.15 13.53 21.26
CA LEU A 505 16.96 13.14 22.00
C LEU A 505 16.15 14.37 22.48
N THR A 506 16.81 15.45 22.89
CA THR A 506 16.12 16.70 23.26
C THR A 506 15.46 17.32 22.04
N ALA A 507 16.13 17.39 20.89
CA ALA A 507 15.56 17.91 19.65
C ALA A 507 14.36 17.08 19.20
N ALA A 508 14.42 15.75 19.27
CA ALA A 508 13.31 14.87 18.96
C ALA A 508 12.10 15.10 19.88
N CYS A 509 12.34 15.24 21.21
CA CYS A 509 11.27 15.56 22.15
C CYS A 509 10.65 16.93 21.87
N CYS A 510 11.49 17.96 21.59
CA CYS A 510 10.97 19.28 21.23
C CYS A 510 10.14 19.26 19.95
N ALA A 511 10.58 18.51 18.94
CA ALA A 511 9.84 18.34 17.68
C ALA A 511 8.48 17.66 17.93
N MET A 512 8.41 16.58 18.73
CA MET A 512 7.15 15.92 19.09
C MET A 512 6.21 16.85 19.85
N VAL A 513 6.72 17.66 20.81
CA VAL A 513 5.92 18.65 21.52
C VAL A 513 5.40 19.73 20.57
N LEU A 514 6.24 20.20 19.63
CA LEU A 514 5.80 21.15 18.60
C LEU A 514 4.69 20.58 17.73
N VAL A 515 4.81 19.34 17.30
CA VAL A 515 3.76 18.65 16.56
C VAL A 515 2.48 18.56 17.37
N ALA A 516 2.55 18.18 18.64
CA ALA A 516 1.38 18.12 19.51
C ALA A 516 0.69 19.49 19.64
N ILE A 517 1.44 20.58 19.71
CA ILE A 517 0.89 21.95 19.71
C ILE A 517 0.23 22.26 18.37
N ILE A 518 0.87 21.96 17.23
CA ILE A 518 0.33 22.19 15.90
C ILE A 518 -1.00 21.45 15.72
N VAL A 519 -1.04 20.15 16.08
CA VAL A 519 -2.24 19.32 16.01
C VAL A 519 -3.34 19.84 16.95
N GLY A 520 -2.97 20.28 18.17
CA GLY A 520 -3.94 20.82 19.13
C GLY A 520 -4.54 22.18 18.71
N VAL A 521 -3.79 23.00 17.96
CA VAL A 521 -4.27 24.32 17.52
C VAL A 521 -5.02 24.26 16.20
N ARG A 522 -4.52 23.48 15.23
CA ARG A 522 -5.13 23.39 13.89
C ARG A 522 -6.17 22.30 13.74
N GLY A 523 -6.16 21.28 14.60
CA GLY A 523 -6.91 20.04 14.37
C GLY A 523 -6.32 19.17 13.26
N MET A 524 -6.87 17.98 13.11
CA MET A 524 -6.55 17.08 11.98
C MET A 524 -7.65 17.18 10.93
N ASN A 525 -7.27 17.30 9.67
CA ASN A 525 -8.20 17.31 8.55
C ASN A 525 -8.39 15.86 8.07
N PHE A 526 -9.52 15.24 8.42
CA PHE A 526 -9.85 13.89 7.98
C PHE A 526 -10.62 13.93 6.67
N GLY A 527 -10.29 13.01 5.75
CA GLY A 527 -11.05 12.80 4.53
C GLY A 527 -12.45 12.26 4.79
N ILE A 528 -13.31 12.33 3.79
CA ILE A 528 -14.69 11.82 3.87
C ILE A 528 -14.75 10.33 4.23
N GLU A 529 -13.71 9.56 3.91
CA GLU A 529 -13.61 8.14 4.24
C GLU A 529 -13.64 7.85 5.75
N PHE A 530 -13.42 8.86 6.57
CA PHE A 530 -13.44 8.77 8.03
C PHE A 530 -14.64 9.47 8.67
N VAL A 531 -15.15 10.53 8.03
CA VAL A 531 -16.25 11.33 8.59
C VAL A 531 -17.59 11.08 7.92
N GLY A 532 -17.59 10.41 6.76
CA GLY A 532 -18.77 10.26 5.90
C GLY A 532 -19.04 11.50 5.05
N GLY A 533 -19.93 11.37 4.07
CA GLY A 533 -20.28 12.42 3.13
C GLY A 533 -19.79 12.16 1.71
N THR A 534 -19.90 13.16 0.85
CA THR A 534 -19.49 13.07 -0.56
C THR A 534 -18.34 14.02 -0.86
N SER A 535 -17.42 13.58 -1.70
CA SER A 535 -16.37 14.37 -2.32
C SER A 535 -16.52 14.31 -3.84
N VAL A 536 -16.63 15.47 -4.47
CA VAL A 536 -16.64 15.61 -5.93
C VAL A 536 -15.37 16.36 -6.34
N THR A 537 -14.59 15.78 -7.24
CA THR A 537 -13.39 16.43 -7.76
C THR A 537 -13.58 16.71 -9.24
N PHE A 538 -13.58 17.99 -9.63
CA PHE A 538 -13.64 18.43 -11.01
C PHE A 538 -12.25 18.83 -11.51
N HIS A 539 -11.94 18.50 -12.76
CA HIS A 539 -10.68 18.80 -13.42
C HIS A 539 -10.91 19.60 -14.72
N GLY A 540 -9.89 20.35 -15.14
CA GLY A 540 -9.98 21.12 -16.38
C GLY A 540 -11.05 22.21 -16.36
N THR A 541 -11.30 22.81 -15.20
CA THR A 541 -12.44 23.73 -14.96
C THR A 541 -12.27 25.11 -15.57
N GLY A 542 -11.15 25.42 -16.24
CA GLY A 542 -10.89 26.71 -16.87
C GLY A 542 -10.85 27.89 -15.87
N ASP A 543 -11.42 29.02 -16.27
CA ASP A 543 -11.40 30.28 -15.48
C ASP A 543 -12.59 30.42 -14.50
N VAL A 544 -13.28 29.33 -14.15
CA VAL A 544 -14.38 29.32 -13.19
C VAL A 544 -13.86 29.64 -11.78
N THR A 545 -14.57 30.47 -11.04
CA THR A 545 -14.20 30.89 -9.69
C THR A 545 -14.84 29.99 -8.63
N THR A 546 -14.19 29.87 -7.45
CA THR A 546 -14.71 29.14 -6.29
C THR A 546 -16.11 29.59 -5.88
N GLU A 547 -16.44 30.88 -6.08
CA GLU A 547 -17.73 31.45 -5.72
C GLU A 547 -18.84 30.99 -6.68
N GLN A 548 -18.55 30.93 -7.98
CA GLN A 548 -19.48 30.37 -8.96
C GLN A 548 -19.78 28.90 -8.74
N VAL A 549 -18.77 28.10 -8.37
CA VAL A 549 -18.97 26.67 -8.03
C VAL A 549 -19.81 26.55 -6.76
N ARG A 550 -19.59 27.43 -5.76
CA ARG A 550 -20.39 27.42 -4.51
C ARG A 550 -21.85 27.74 -4.80
N ASP A 551 -22.09 28.74 -5.65
CA ASP A 551 -23.45 29.11 -6.03
C ASP A 551 -24.14 27.95 -6.77
N ALA A 552 -23.44 27.27 -7.68
CA ALA A 552 -24.00 26.11 -8.39
C ALA A 552 -24.33 24.94 -7.46
N PHE A 553 -23.48 24.63 -6.50
CA PHE A 553 -23.79 23.59 -5.49
C PHE A 553 -24.92 24.01 -4.54
N SER A 554 -25.00 25.30 -4.21
CA SER A 554 -26.12 25.82 -3.41
C SER A 554 -27.44 25.73 -4.16
N ASP A 555 -27.46 26.04 -5.46
CA ASP A 555 -28.63 25.94 -6.31
C ASP A 555 -29.06 24.47 -6.54
N ALA A 556 -28.09 23.54 -6.57
CA ALA A 556 -28.31 22.09 -6.63
C ALA A 556 -28.69 21.47 -5.27
N GLY A 557 -28.92 22.28 -4.22
CA GLY A 557 -29.41 21.81 -2.92
C GLY A 557 -28.32 21.55 -1.86
N GLU A 558 -27.06 21.90 -2.13
CA GLU A 558 -25.92 21.70 -1.22
C GLU A 558 -25.27 23.04 -0.77
N PRO A 559 -26.00 23.86 0.02
CA PRO A 559 -25.54 25.19 0.41
C PRO A 559 -24.32 25.18 1.35
N ASP A 560 -24.10 24.09 2.07
CA ASP A 560 -23.01 23.92 3.01
C ASP A 560 -21.75 23.26 2.37
N ALA A 561 -21.70 23.15 1.04
CA ALA A 561 -20.59 22.55 0.32
C ALA A 561 -19.26 23.27 0.59
N VAL A 562 -18.23 22.52 0.96
CA VAL A 562 -16.88 23.03 1.19
C VAL A 562 -16.07 22.88 -0.09
N ILE A 563 -15.70 24.01 -0.69
CA ILE A 563 -15.03 24.05 -1.99
C ILE A 563 -13.56 24.45 -1.78
N GLN A 564 -12.67 23.66 -2.34
CA GLN A 564 -11.23 23.89 -2.37
C GLN A 564 -10.74 23.87 -3.80
N THR A 565 -9.84 24.79 -4.15
CA THR A 565 -9.14 24.72 -5.43
C THR A 565 -8.10 23.61 -5.41
N THR A 566 -8.04 22.84 -6.47
CA THR A 566 -7.02 21.83 -6.71
C THR A 566 -6.32 22.09 -8.04
N THR A 567 -5.25 21.38 -8.31
CA THR A 567 -4.54 21.44 -9.58
C THR A 567 -4.11 20.02 -9.92
N ALA A 568 -4.67 19.45 -10.97
CA ALA A 568 -4.27 18.15 -11.49
C ALA A 568 -3.65 18.33 -12.87
N ASP A 569 -2.47 17.76 -13.09
CA ASP A 569 -1.71 17.81 -14.34
C ASP A 569 -1.45 19.21 -14.91
N GLY A 570 -1.45 20.21 -14.03
CA GLY A 570 -1.26 21.62 -14.38
C GLY A 570 -2.55 22.37 -14.74
N GLU A 571 -3.68 21.65 -14.81
CA GLU A 571 -5.00 22.22 -15.03
C GLU A 571 -5.68 22.59 -13.69
N PRO A 572 -6.38 23.74 -13.63
CA PRO A 572 -7.15 24.10 -12.45
C PRO A 572 -8.36 23.18 -12.29
N GLY A 573 -8.72 22.91 -11.04
CA GLY A 573 -9.86 22.09 -10.66
C GLY A 573 -10.44 22.49 -9.32
N PHE A 574 -11.53 21.80 -8.92
CA PHE A 574 -12.19 22.00 -7.65
C PHE A 574 -12.40 20.67 -6.94
N LEU A 575 -12.09 20.63 -5.67
CA LEU A 575 -12.48 19.58 -4.73
C LEU A 575 -13.65 20.13 -3.91
N VAL A 576 -14.80 19.51 -4.06
CA VAL A 576 -16.03 19.90 -3.35
C VAL A 576 -16.44 18.79 -2.41
N ARG A 577 -16.77 19.15 -1.19
CA ARG A 577 -17.28 18.19 -0.19
C ARG A 577 -18.64 18.61 0.27
N THR A 578 -19.55 17.65 0.32
CA THR A 578 -20.91 17.80 0.81
C THR A 578 -21.21 16.81 1.93
N THR A 579 -22.28 17.03 2.66
CA THR A 579 -22.73 16.14 3.72
C THR A 579 -23.65 15.04 3.22
N THR A 580 -24.01 15.08 1.94
CA THR A 580 -24.84 14.05 1.30
C THR A 580 -24.16 12.66 1.39
N THR A 581 -24.91 11.68 1.84
CA THR A 581 -24.46 10.27 1.97
C THR A 581 -25.15 9.33 0.97
N SER A 582 -26.07 9.85 0.14
CA SER A 582 -26.69 9.13 -0.97
C SER A 582 -25.79 9.21 -2.21
N ALA A 583 -25.35 8.05 -2.70
CA ALA A 583 -24.50 7.99 -3.90
C ALA A 583 -25.22 8.44 -5.18
N GLU A 584 -26.53 8.15 -5.23
CA GLU A 584 -27.41 8.53 -6.33
C GLU A 584 -27.57 10.07 -6.39
N ASP A 585 -28.00 10.69 -5.28
CA ASP A 585 -28.18 12.14 -5.21
C ASP A 585 -26.86 12.91 -5.47
N ALA A 586 -25.77 12.39 -4.93
CA ALA A 586 -24.45 12.99 -5.13
C ALA A 586 -24.01 12.98 -6.60
N THR A 587 -24.30 11.89 -7.32
CA THR A 587 -23.95 11.76 -8.75
C THR A 587 -24.83 12.70 -9.60
N VAL A 588 -26.13 12.78 -9.28
CA VAL A 588 -27.07 13.71 -9.94
C VAL A 588 -26.61 15.15 -9.73
N THR A 589 -26.31 15.55 -8.50
CA THR A 589 -25.81 16.89 -8.17
C THR A 589 -24.52 17.23 -8.92
N ALA A 590 -23.57 16.28 -8.98
CA ALA A 590 -22.32 16.48 -9.70
C ALA A 590 -22.54 16.68 -11.21
N ASN A 591 -23.46 15.91 -11.81
CA ASN A 591 -23.85 16.06 -13.22
C ASN A 591 -24.52 17.42 -13.48
N GLU A 592 -25.46 17.85 -12.65
CA GLU A 592 -26.15 19.16 -12.79
C GLU A 592 -25.17 20.33 -12.72
N VAL A 593 -24.22 20.27 -11.80
CA VAL A 593 -23.15 21.28 -11.69
C VAL A 593 -22.22 21.25 -12.89
N ALA A 594 -21.81 20.06 -13.36
CA ALA A 594 -20.97 19.92 -14.54
C ALA A 594 -21.66 20.48 -15.79
N ASP A 595 -22.94 20.19 -15.99
CA ASP A 595 -23.74 20.71 -17.10
C ASP A 595 -23.88 22.23 -17.07
N THR A 596 -24.01 22.84 -15.88
CA THR A 596 -24.08 24.28 -15.69
C THR A 596 -22.86 25.01 -16.25
N PHE A 597 -21.66 24.41 -16.12
CA PHE A 597 -20.41 24.96 -16.62
C PHE A 597 -19.97 24.39 -17.96
N GLY A 598 -20.73 23.44 -18.53
CA GLY A 598 -20.37 22.74 -19.76
C GLY A 598 -19.15 21.80 -19.60
N TRP A 599 -18.91 21.32 -18.40
CA TRP A 599 -17.89 20.31 -18.14
C TRP A 599 -18.40 18.94 -18.59
N THR A 600 -17.50 18.09 -19.07
CA THR A 600 -17.89 16.75 -19.49
C THR A 600 -18.02 15.83 -18.28
N THR A 601 -18.96 14.90 -18.31
CA THR A 601 -19.14 13.88 -17.26
C THR A 601 -17.88 13.02 -17.04
N ASP A 602 -16.99 12.96 -18.02
CA ASP A 602 -15.71 12.24 -17.95
C ASP A 602 -14.62 13.00 -17.16
N SER A 603 -14.88 14.26 -16.78
CA SER A 603 -13.89 15.15 -16.16
C SER A 603 -13.99 15.26 -14.64
N PHE A 604 -14.85 14.48 -14.01
CA PHE A 604 -14.98 14.50 -12.56
C PHE A 604 -15.00 13.10 -11.92
N GLU A 605 -14.68 13.08 -10.64
CA GLU A 605 -14.75 11.91 -9.77
C GLU A 605 -15.71 12.20 -8.61
N VAL A 606 -16.65 11.30 -8.35
CA VAL A 606 -17.56 11.37 -7.19
C VAL A 606 -17.25 10.19 -6.27
N THR A 607 -16.98 10.48 -5.01
CA THR A 607 -16.83 9.47 -3.96
C THR A 607 -17.82 9.77 -2.84
N THR A 608 -18.72 8.84 -2.56
CA THR A 608 -19.69 8.93 -1.47
C THR A 608 -19.42 7.85 -0.43
N ILE A 609 -19.43 8.25 0.84
CA ILE A 609 -19.15 7.39 1.98
C ILE A 609 -20.32 7.46 2.95
N GLY A 610 -20.91 6.30 3.22
CA GLY A 610 -21.95 6.16 4.24
C GLY A 610 -21.42 6.39 5.67
N PRO A 611 -22.28 6.76 6.63
CA PRO A 611 -21.87 7.18 7.97
C PRO A 611 -21.19 6.07 8.79
N ASP A 612 -21.56 4.81 8.60
CA ASP A 612 -21.02 3.67 9.35
C ASP A 612 -19.68 3.15 8.81
N TRP A 613 -19.39 3.43 7.53
CA TRP A 613 -18.16 3.03 6.88
C TRP A 613 -16.92 3.65 7.51
N GLY A 614 -16.97 4.96 7.81
CA GLY A 614 -15.84 5.68 8.41
C GLY A 614 -15.35 5.04 9.71
N ALA A 615 -16.29 4.65 10.60
CA ALA A 615 -15.96 3.96 11.84
C ALA A 615 -15.27 2.60 11.57
N SER A 616 -15.74 1.82 10.58
CA SER A 616 -15.15 0.54 10.17
C SER A 616 -13.74 0.70 9.62
N VAL A 617 -13.50 1.73 8.79
CA VAL A 617 -12.17 2.04 8.23
C VAL A 617 -11.19 2.45 9.33
N ILE A 618 -11.62 3.27 10.29
CA ILE A 618 -10.79 3.65 11.45
C ILE A 618 -10.43 2.41 12.27
N GLN A 619 -11.40 1.56 12.58
CA GLN A 619 -11.18 0.35 13.37
C GLN A 619 -10.20 -0.61 12.66
N SER A 620 -10.42 -0.91 11.39
CA SER A 620 -9.57 -1.79 10.60
C SER A 620 -8.15 -1.25 10.48
N SER A 621 -7.99 0.05 10.24
CA SER A 621 -6.70 0.73 10.17
C SER A 621 -5.96 0.70 11.51
N ALA A 622 -6.65 0.93 12.62
CA ALA A 622 -6.08 0.85 13.96
C ALA A 622 -5.63 -0.59 14.30
N ILE A 623 -6.45 -1.59 14.00
CA ILE A 623 -6.11 -3.01 14.19
C ILE A 623 -4.87 -3.36 13.36
N ALA A 624 -4.84 -3.00 12.07
CA ALA A 624 -3.71 -3.23 11.19
C ALA A 624 -2.43 -2.58 11.73
N PHE A 625 -2.52 -1.35 12.23
CA PHE A 625 -1.40 -0.61 12.82
C PHE A 625 -0.85 -1.31 14.06
N PHE A 626 -1.69 -1.64 15.04
CA PHE A 626 -1.24 -2.27 16.29
C PHE A 626 -0.72 -3.69 16.07
N ILE A 627 -1.36 -4.48 15.21
CA ILE A 627 -0.89 -5.82 14.85
C ILE A 627 0.47 -5.74 14.16
N SER A 628 0.64 -4.85 13.18
CA SER A 628 1.92 -4.64 12.51
C SER A 628 3.03 -4.28 13.50
N LEU A 629 2.76 -3.34 14.39
CA LEU A 629 3.70 -2.90 15.42
C LEU A 629 4.11 -4.05 16.36
N LEU A 630 3.14 -4.86 16.81
CA LEU A 630 3.37 -6.02 17.66
C LEU A 630 4.24 -7.08 16.96
N LEU A 631 3.90 -7.40 15.70
CA LEU A 631 4.64 -8.38 14.91
C LEU A 631 6.09 -7.93 14.66
N ILE A 632 6.30 -6.64 14.41
CA ILE A 632 7.63 -6.05 14.23
C ILE A 632 8.45 -6.15 15.52
N ILE A 633 7.88 -5.77 16.67
CA ILE A 633 8.55 -5.90 17.98
C ILE A 633 8.93 -7.35 18.23
N ALA A 634 7.99 -8.28 18.01
CA ALA A 634 8.22 -9.70 18.19
C ALA A 634 9.32 -10.22 17.26
N TYR A 635 9.27 -9.87 15.97
CA TYR A 635 10.28 -10.29 15.00
C TYR A 635 11.68 -9.82 15.38
N ILE A 636 11.85 -8.51 15.64
CA ILE A 636 13.16 -7.94 16.00
C ILE A 636 13.67 -8.56 17.30
N SER A 637 12.81 -8.71 18.32
CA SER A 637 13.19 -9.28 19.62
C SER A 637 13.65 -10.73 19.49
N ILE A 638 12.96 -11.55 18.72
CA ILE A 638 13.31 -12.95 18.46
C ILE A 638 14.58 -13.05 17.62
N ARG A 639 14.67 -12.26 16.55
CA ARG A 639 15.78 -12.29 15.58
C ARG A 639 17.12 -11.91 16.23
N PHE A 640 17.14 -10.88 17.04
CA PHE A 640 18.34 -10.40 17.71
C PHE A 640 18.52 -10.98 19.13
N ARG A 641 17.50 -11.69 19.66
CA ARG A 641 17.46 -12.21 21.04
C ARG A 641 17.66 -11.13 22.09
N ASP A 642 17.20 -9.92 21.79
CA ASP A 642 17.26 -8.76 22.68
C ASP A 642 16.00 -7.90 22.50
N PRO A 643 15.01 -8.00 23.43
CA PRO A 643 13.77 -7.24 23.32
C PRO A 643 13.99 -5.71 23.39
N LYS A 644 15.11 -5.27 23.97
CA LYS A 644 15.44 -3.82 24.02
C LYS A 644 15.65 -3.24 22.63
N MET A 645 16.20 -4.03 21.70
CA MET A 645 16.34 -3.61 20.30
C MET A 645 14.96 -3.38 19.67
N GLY A 646 14.01 -4.29 19.87
CA GLY A 646 12.66 -4.15 19.34
C GLY A 646 11.95 -2.90 19.88
N VAL A 647 11.99 -2.70 21.19
CA VAL A 647 11.31 -1.55 21.81
C VAL A 647 11.93 -0.22 21.38
N THR A 648 13.27 -0.11 21.34
CA THR A 648 13.93 1.15 20.94
C THR A 648 13.75 1.47 19.46
N ALA A 649 13.64 0.46 18.60
CA ALA A 649 13.29 0.61 17.20
C ALA A 649 11.89 1.21 17.04
N VAL A 650 10.93 0.67 17.78
CA VAL A 650 9.53 1.15 17.73
C VAL A 650 9.37 2.57 18.30
N VAL A 651 10.14 2.93 19.34
CA VAL A 651 10.11 4.32 19.85
C VAL A 651 10.59 5.31 18.78
N ALA A 652 11.66 4.98 18.03
CA ALA A 652 12.13 5.81 16.93
C ALA A 652 11.08 5.89 15.81
N LEU A 653 10.45 4.77 15.49
CA LEU A 653 9.40 4.68 14.51
C LEU A 653 8.17 5.54 14.85
N LEU A 654 7.69 5.48 16.09
CA LEU A 654 6.59 6.33 16.56
C LEU A 654 6.92 7.82 16.44
N HIS A 655 8.17 8.19 16.73
CA HIS A 655 8.64 9.55 16.48
C HIS A 655 8.49 9.93 15.00
N ASP A 656 8.92 9.05 14.07
CA ASP A 656 8.87 9.33 12.63
C ASP A 656 7.43 9.53 12.16
N LEU A 657 6.51 8.68 12.62
CA LEU A 657 5.09 8.79 12.30
C LEU A 657 4.46 10.08 12.84
N ILE A 658 4.79 10.47 14.09
CA ILE A 658 4.30 11.71 14.68
C ILE A 658 4.76 12.93 13.86
N ILE A 659 6.02 12.93 13.37
CA ILE A 659 6.51 14.01 12.52
C ILE A 659 5.77 14.04 11.18
N VAL A 660 5.50 12.89 10.56
CA VAL A 660 4.74 12.82 9.30
C VAL A 660 3.35 13.44 9.49
N VAL A 661 2.61 13.02 10.52
CA VAL A 661 1.30 13.58 10.84
C VAL A 661 1.38 15.08 11.11
N GLY A 662 2.42 15.53 11.85
CA GLY A 662 2.62 16.95 12.12
C GLY A 662 2.82 17.79 10.86
N VAL A 663 3.57 17.29 9.90
CA VAL A 663 3.78 17.99 8.61
C VAL A 663 2.48 18.01 7.80
N TYR A 664 1.71 16.91 7.79
CA TYR A 664 0.39 16.86 7.15
C TYR A 664 -0.55 17.96 7.68
N VAL A 665 -0.67 18.05 9.00
CA VAL A 665 -1.49 19.10 9.64
C VAL A 665 -0.94 20.50 9.35
N LEU A 666 0.39 20.67 9.31
CA LEU A 666 1.03 21.95 9.01
C LEU A 666 0.72 22.44 7.58
N VAL A 667 0.78 21.50 6.61
CA VAL A 667 0.51 21.77 5.19
C VAL A 667 -0.99 21.84 4.90
N GLY A 668 -1.86 21.34 5.81
CA GLY A 668 -3.32 21.31 5.64
C GLY A 668 -3.81 20.19 4.73
N ARG A 669 -3.00 19.14 4.50
CA ARG A 669 -3.40 17.98 3.72
C ARG A 669 -4.35 17.08 4.51
N GLU A 670 -5.19 16.35 3.79
CA GLU A 670 -6.16 15.43 4.34
C GLU A 670 -5.54 14.10 4.73
N ILE A 671 -6.03 13.55 5.83
CA ILE A 671 -5.71 12.18 6.22
C ILE A 671 -6.72 11.26 5.55
N THR A 672 -6.28 10.47 4.57
CA THR A 672 -7.07 9.53 3.79
C THR A 672 -6.60 8.08 4.06
N PRO A 673 -7.28 7.03 3.59
CA PRO A 673 -6.77 5.66 3.63
C PRO A 673 -5.40 5.51 2.98
N ASN A 674 -5.10 6.27 1.92
CA ASN A 674 -3.78 6.31 1.29
C ASN A 674 -2.70 6.85 2.23
N THR A 675 -3.03 7.85 3.05
CA THR A 675 -2.13 8.37 4.10
C THR A 675 -1.84 7.27 5.14
N ILE A 676 -2.86 6.53 5.56
CA ILE A 676 -2.69 5.40 6.50
C ILE A 676 -1.81 4.30 5.88
N ALA A 677 -2.01 3.97 4.60
CA ALA A 677 -1.17 3.03 3.87
C ALA A 677 0.29 3.50 3.82
N ALA A 678 0.53 4.79 3.58
CA ALA A 678 1.86 5.37 3.64
C ALA A 678 2.47 5.25 5.05
N LEU A 679 1.72 5.57 6.10
CA LEU A 679 2.17 5.44 7.49
C LEU A 679 2.55 3.99 7.82
N LEU A 680 1.71 3.01 7.45
CA LEU A 680 2.00 1.58 7.64
C LEU A 680 3.23 1.11 6.83
N THR A 681 3.47 1.70 5.68
CA THR A 681 4.64 1.42 4.85
C THR A 681 5.91 2.01 5.45
N ILE A 682 5.83 3.21 6.00
CA ILE A 682 6.93 3.85 6.73
C ILE A 682 7.38 2.97 7.90
N LEU A 683 6.47 2.18 8.54
CA LEU A 683 6.85 1.21 9.56
C LEU A 683 7.94 0.25 9.07
N GLY A 684 7.79 -0.31 7.87
CA GLY A 684 8.78 -1.21 7.29
C GLY A 684 10.08 -0.49 6.90
N TYR A 685 9.94 0.63 6.20
CA TYR A 685 11.09 1.37 5.65
C TYR A 685 11.98 2.02 6.69
N SER A 686 11.41 2.74 7.66
CA SER A 686 12.18 3.36 8.74
C SER A 686 12.94 2.33 9.56
N LEU A 687 12.35 1.14 9.72
CA LEU A 687 12.99 0.05 10.45
C LEU A 687 14.10 -0.64 9.68
N TYR A 688 14.12 -0.55 8.34
CA TYR A 688 15.16 -1.16 7.51
C TYR A 688 16.55 -0.70 7.95
N ASP A 689 16.78 0.59 8.03
CA ASP A 689 18.06 1.16 8.50
C ASP A 689 18.37 0.82 9.95
N THR A 690 17.35 0.83 10.82
CA THR A 690 17.52 0.47 12.24
C THR A 690 17.94 -1.00 12.39
N VAL A 691 17.33 -1.93 11.64
CA VAL A 691 17.70 -3.35 11.63
C VAL A 691 19.15 -3.54 11.17
N VAL A 692 19.58 -2.82 10.15
CA VAL A 692 20.95 -2.86 9.63
C VAL A 692 21.97 -2.37 10.68
N VAL A 693 21.68 -1.27 11.35
CA VAL A 693 22.54 -0.74 12.45
C VAL A 693 22.58 -1.76 13.61
N PHE A 694 21.44 -2.29 14.02
CA PHE A 694 21.37 -3.27 15.10
C PHE A 694 22.05 -4.59 14.75
N HIS A 695 21.95 -5.03 13.50
CA HIS A 695 22.69 -6.19 13.03
C HIS A 695 24.20 -5.96 13.17
N ARG A 696 24.70 -4.78 12.81
CA ARG A 696 26.10 -4.43 12.94
C ARG A 696 26.55 -4.33 14.39
N ILE A 697 25.77 -3.70 15.25
CA ILE A 697 26.04 -3.65 16.71
C ILE A 697 26.09 -5.09 17.28
N ASN A 698 25.15 -5.96 16.92
CA ASN A 698 25.10 -7.32 17.39
C ASN A 698 26.29 -8.18 16.88
N GLU A 699 26.72 -7.94 15.63
CA GLU A 699 27.91 -8.59 15.06
C GLU A 699 29.16 -8.16 15.83
N ASN A 700 29.36 -6.86 16.04
CA ASN A 700 30.51 -6.32 16.77
C ASN A 700 30.48 -6.69 18.26
N MET A 701 29.31 -6.84 18.88
CA MET A 701 29.16 -7.27 20.28
C MET A 701 29.61 -8.71 20.53
N LYS A 702 29.62 -9.56 19.50
CA LYS A 702 30.10 -10.96 19.58
C LYS A 702 31.63 -11.08 19.51
N ASP A 703 32.34 -10.03 19.15
CA ASP A 703 33.79 -10.01 19.07
C ASP A 703 34.38 -9.78 20.46
N GLU A 704 34.85 -10.88 21.10
CA GLU A 704 35.42 -10.87 22.45
C GLU A 704 36.81 -10.21 22.53
N SER A 705 37.50 -9.99 21.40
CA SER A 705 38.81 -9.32 21.34
C SER A 705 38.72 -7.80 21.58
N VAL A 706 37.50 -7.25 21.51
CA VAL A 706 37.27 -5.81 21.62
C VAL A 706 37.30 -5.34 23.08
N LYS A 707 38.22 -4.42 23.37
CA LYS A 707 38.45 -3.85 24.71
C LYS A 707 38.02 -2.38 24.71
N CYS A 708 36.74 -2.09 24.71
CA CYS A 708 36.18 -0.76 24.76
C CYS A 708 34.82 -0.73 25.47
N THR A 709 34.26 0.47 25.68
CA THR A 709 32.91 0.62 26.23
C THR A 709 31.85 0.24 25.18
N PHE A 710 30.64 -0.09 25.63
CA PHE A 710 29.52 -0.40 24.73
C PHE A 710 29.18 0.82 23.84
N ALA A 711 29.20 2.02 24.40
CA ALA A 711 28.97 3.27 23.65
C ALA A 711 29.99 3.47 22.53
N THR A 712 31.30 3.23 22.81
CA THR A 712 32.34 3.28 21.78
C THR A 712 32.12 2.29 20.66
N MET A 713 31.78 1.04 21.02
CA MET A 713 31.48 0.00 20.05
C MET A 713 30.27 0.35 19.18
N ALA A 714 29.19 0.81 19.80
CA ALA A 714 27.99 1.20 19.09
C ALA A 714 28.25 2.40 18.16
N ASN A 715 28.99 3.42 18.59
CA ASN A 715 29.36 4.55 17.74
C ASN A 715 30.18 4.13 16.52
N HIS A 716 31.12 3.20 16.73
CA HIS A 716 31.88 2.63 15.62
C HIS A 716 30.97 1.84 14.66
N SER A 717 30.05 1.02 15.19
CA SER A 717 29.10 0.25 14.38
C SER A 717 28.22 1.14 13.51
N VAL A 718 27.75 2.26 14.06
CA VAL A 718 27.02 3.29 13.32
C VAL A 718 27.86 3.86 12.19
N ASN A 719 29.10 4.28 12.48
CA ASN A 719 29.98 4.84 11.46
C ASN A 719 30.35 3.84 10.34
N GLU A 720 30.42 2.54 10.64
CA GLU A 720 30.67 1.51 9.65
C GLU A 720 29.53 1.37 8.63
N VAL A 721 28.30 1.67 9.03
CA VAL A 721 27.11 1.52 8.18
C VAL A 721 26.58 2.85 7.63
N LEU A 722 27.05 3.98 8.12
CA LEU A 722 26.48 5.31 7.84
C LEU A 722 26.45 5.65 6.35
N VAL A 723 27.57 5.44 5.63
CA VAL A 723 27.63 5.73 4.17
C VAL A 723 26.65 4.87 3.41
N ARG A 724 26.56 3.59 3.76
CA ARG A 724 25.62 2.66 3.13
C ARG A 724 24.19 3.11 3.36
N SER A 725 23.84 3.46 4.59
CA SER A 725 22.49 3.87 4.94
C SER A 725 22.10 5.18 4.24
N LEU A 726 23.03 6.14 4.12
CA LEU A 726 22.78 7.34 3.32
C LEU A 726 22.53 7.01 1.84
N ASN A 727 23.29 6.09 1.26
CA ASN A 727 23.09 5.69 -0.12
C ASN A 727 21.75 4.98 -0.31
N THR A 728 21.35 4.10 0.62
CA THR A 728 20.06 3.41 0.57
C THR A 728 18.90 4.40 0.73
N SER A 729 18.97 5.32 1.68
CA SER A 729 17.96 6.37 1.85
C SER A 729 17.81 7.24 0.59
N ILE A 730 18.92 7.60 -0.06
CA ILE A 730 18.87 8.38 -1.31
C ILE A 730 18.22 7.58 -2.43
N THR A 731 18.59 6.30 -2.62
CA THR A 731 18.02 5.48 -3.68
C THR A 731 16.54 5.17 -3.49
N SER A 732 16.07 5.01 -2.24
CA SER A 732 14.66 4.87 -1.93
C SER A 732 13.89 6.18 -2.06
N LEU A 733 14.53 7.31 -1.76
CA LEU A 733 13.91 8.64 -1.88
C LEU A 733 13.71 9.07 -3.33
N ILE A 734 14.60 8.69 -4.25
CA ILE A 734 14.52 9.09 -5.67
C ILE A 734 13.17 8.73 -6.32
N PRO A 735 12.68 7.48 -6.30
CA PRO A 735 11.40 7.13 -6.90
C PRO A 735 10.22 7.83 -6.22
N VAL A 736 10.29 7.99 -4.89
CA VAL A 736 9.23 8.63 -4.11
C VAL A 736 9.15 10.14 -4.39
N VAL A 737 10.29 10.81 -4.52
CA VAL A 737 10.35 12.23 -4.92
C VAL A 737 9.91 12.39 -6.38
N ALA A 738 10.27 11.47 -7.27
CA ALA A 738 9.77 11.48 -8.64
C ALA A 738 8.22 11.37 -8.64
N MET A 739 7.65 10.52 -7.78
CA MET A 739 6.21 10.40 -7.61
C MET A 739 5.57 11.68 -7.03
N LEU A 740 6.25 12.36 -6.11
CA LEU A 740 5.79 13.64 -5.55
C LEU A 740 5.78 14.77 -6.60
N LEU A 741 6.76 14.78 -7.51
CA LEU A 741 6.92 15.86 -8.51
C LEU A 741 6.10 15.62 -9.79
N PHE A 742 5.98 14.38 -10.22
CA PHE A 742 5.41 14.00 -11.52
C PHE A 742 4.19 13.08 -11.42
N GLY A 743 3.79 12.64 -10.22
CA GLY A 743 2.61 11.81 -10.02
C GLY A 743 1.33 12.63 -10.01
N GLY A 744 0.20 11.99 -10.34
CA GLY A 744 -1.13 12.58 -10.17
C GLY A 744 -1.46 12.85 -8.70
N GLU A 745 -2.52 13.63 -8.42
CA GLU A 745 -2.85 14.12 -7.06
C GLU A 745 -2.97 12.99 -6.02
N THR A 746 -3.62 11.90 -6.36
CA THR A 746 -3.75 10.72 -5.47
C THR A 746 -2.39 10.13 -5.07
N LEU A 747 -1.41 10.15 -5.99
CA LEU A 747 -0.07 9.67 -5.74
C LEU A 747 0.78 10.68 -4.96
N LYS A 748 0.53 11.99 -5.13
CA LYS A 748 1.28 13.06 -4.45
C LYS A 748 1.09 13.03 -2.94
N ASP A 749 -0.13 12.79 -2.46
CA ASP A 749 -0.40 12.70 -1.03
C ASP A 749 0.35 11.53 -0.39
N PHE A 750 0.26 10.35 -1.00
CA PHE A 750 1.05 9.19 -0.58
C PHE A 750 2.55 9.48 -0.62
N ALA A 751 3.04 10.08 -1.73
CA ALA A 751 4.45 10.39 -1.92
C ALA A 751 4.96 11.44 -0.92
N LEU A 752 4.15 12.41 -0.53
CA LEU A 752 4.49 13.40 0.50
C LEU A 752 4.74 12.70 1.86
N ALA A 753 3.79 11.87 2.30
CA ALA A 753 3.94 11.10 3.54
C ALA A 753 5.21 10.25 3.51
N MET A 754 5.40 9.50 2.43
CA MET A 754 6.57 8.64 2.25
C MET A 754 7.89 9.42 2.21
N THR A 755 7.93 10.58 1.52
CA THR A 755 9.13 11.44 1.47
C THR A 755 9.53 11.89 2.86
N ILE A 756 8.57 12.39 3.65
CA ILE A 756 8.82 12.84 5.02
C ILE A 756 9.25 11.65 5.89
N GLY A 757 8.53 10.53 5.79
CA GLY A 757 8.83 9.32 6.56
C GLY A 757 10.21 8.73 6.28
N LEU A 758 10.62 8.67 5.00
CA LEU A 758 11.96 8.21 4.60
C LEU A 758 13.06 9.14 5.12
N VAL A 759 12.87 10.46 5.02
CA VAL A 759 13.80 11.45 5.57
C VAL A 759 13.91 11.30 7.10
N CYS A 760 12.78 11.12 7.80
CA CYS A 760 12.78 10.89 9.23
C CYS A 760 13.48 9.57 9.60
N GLY A 761 13.17 8.46 8.92
CA GLY A 761 13.77 7.14 9.13
C GLY A 761 15.29 7.14 8.90
N CYS A 762 15.77 7.97 7.95
CA CYS A 762 17.18 8.12 7.67
C CYS A 762 17.96 8.60 8.90
N TYR A 763 17.45 9.56 9.67
CA TYR A 763 18.17 10.07 10.85
C TYR A 763 17.75 9.38 12.16
N SER A 764 16.50 8.93 12.31
CA SER A 764 15.98 8.42 13.57
C SER A 764 16.69 7.15 14.04
N SER A 765 17.17 6.32 13.10
CA SER A 765 17.98 5.14 13.39
C SER A 765 19.28 5.45 14.14
N TYR A 766 19.93 6.56 13.84
CA TYR A 766 21.18 7.00 14.48
C TYR A 766 20.94 7.95 15.64
N ALA A 767 19.97 8.85 15.51
CA ALA A 767 19.73 9.93 16.45
C ALA A 767 18.80 9.51 17.61
N ILE A 768 17.96 8.49 17.42
CA ILE A 768 16.95 8.08 18.40
C ILE A 768 17.11 6.60 18.79
N ALA A 769 16.94 5.66 17.86
CA ALA A 769 16.94 4.22 18.17
C ALA A 769 18.25 3.78 18.81
N THR A 770 19.37 4.09 18.17
CA THR A 770 20.69 3.67 18.67
C THR A 770 21.07 4.34 19.99
N PRO A 771 20.91 5.66 20.19
CA PRO A 771 21.13 6.29 21.49
C PRO A 771 20.29 5.71 22.62
N LEU A 772 18.99 5.49 22.41
CA LEU A 772 18.11 4.88 23.41
C LEU A 772 18.56 3.47 23.77
N TYR A 773 18.91 2.66 22.77
CA TYR A 773 19.43 1.31 22.99
C TYR A 773 20.73 1.33 23.78
N VAL A 774 21.67 2.22 23.44
CA VAL A 774 22.95 2.38 24.15
C VAL A 774 22.73 2.81 25.60
N ILE A 775 21.84 3.77 25.85
CA ILE A 775 21.50 4.20 27.22
C ILE A 775 20.97 2.99 28.01
N TRP A 776 20.03 2.26 27.46
CA TRP A 776 19.42 1.10 28.15
C TRP A 776 20.42 -0.03 28.38
N LYS A 777 21.24 -0.34 27.36
CA LYS A 777 22.22 -1.46 27.41
C LYS A 777 23.40 -1.20 28.35
N THR A 778 23.86 0.05 28.46
CA THR A 778 24.95 0.44 29.36
C THR A 778 24.64 0.25 30.84
N HIS A 779 23.34 0.14 31.21
CA HIS A 779 22.92 -0.16 32.59
C HIS A 779 23.07 -1.64 32.96
N GLU A 780 23.28 -2.54 31.99
CA GLU A 780 23.51 -3.96 32.27
C GLU A 780 24.84 -4.19 33.03
N PRO A 781 24.89 -5.14 33.97
CA PRO A 781 26.08 -5.36 34.80
C PRO A 781 27.37 -5.63 34.01
N ARG A 782 27.25 -6.33 32.85
CA ARG A 782 28.37 -6.65 31.96
C ARG A 782 28.99 -5.36 31.39
N PHE A 783 28.18 -4.47 30.83
CA PHE A 783 28.63 -3.27 30.17
C PHE A 783 28.98 -2.15 31.13
N LYS A 784 28.35 -2.10 32.31
CA LYS A 784 28.71 -1.19 33.41
C LYS A 784 30.14 -1.46 33.95
N LYS A 785 30.55 -2.75 33.96
CA LYS A 785 31.96 -3.11 34.33
C LYS A 785 32.95 -2.60 33.27
N LEU A 786 32.60 -2.70 31.97
CA LEU A 786 33.46 -2.17 30.91
C LEU A 786 33.58 -0.65 30.97
N GLN A 787 32.49 0.06 31.27
CA GLN A 787 32.51 1.50 31.45
C GLN A 787 33.39 1.95 32.63
N LYS A 788 33.33 1.24 33.76
CA LYS A 788 34.25 1.51 34.89
C LYS A 788 35.71 1.28 34.53
N LYS A 789 36.01 0.32 33.63
CA LYS A 789 37.36 -0.03 33.23
C LYS A 789 37.97 0.92 32.19
N TYR A 790 37.18 1.37 31.23
CA TYR A 790 37.63 2.11 30.04
C TYR A 790 37.19 3.59 30.01
N GLY A 791 36.50 4.07 31.06
CA GLY A 791 35.97 5.44 31.14
C GLY A 791 34.62 5.62 30.45
N SER A 792 34.06 6.83 30.51
CA SER A 792 32.77 7.19 29.93
C SER A 792 32.85 7.75 28.52
N ASP A 793 34.03 8.18 28.09
CA ASP A 793 34.25 8.86 26.81
C ASP A 793 34.20 7.88 25.65
N ILE A 794 33.67 8.35 24.53
CA ILE A 794 33.59 7.57 23.28
C ILE A 794 34.97 7.59 22.64
N GLN A 795 35.65 6.46 22.72
CA GLN A 795 36.99 6.26 22.16
C GLN A 795 36.86 5.74 20.70
N ARG A 796 37.95 5.88 19.96
CA ARG A 796 38.04 5.32 18.61
C ARG A 796 38.25 3.81 18.72
N TRP A 797 37.25 3.03 18.33
CA TRP A 797 37.23 1.57 18.39
C TRP A 797 38.42 0.90 17.72
N PHE A 798 38.74 1.30 16.50
CA PHE A 798 39.74 0.59 15.69
C PHE A 798 41.16 0.69 16.31
N LEU A 799 41.45 1.72 17.15
CA LEU A 799 42.71 1.83 17.87
C LEU A 799 42.81 0.77 18.97
N ASN A 800 41.71 0.33 19.51
CA ASN A 800 41.66 -0.67 20.58
C ASN A 800 41.58 -2.14 20.05
N ARG A 801 41.34 -2.32 18.75
CA ARG A 801 41.19 -3.65 18.13
C ARG A 801 42.51 -4.32 17.80
N LEU A 802 43.59 -3.56 17.71
CA LEU A 802 44.95 -4.04 17.40
C LEU A 802 45.82 -4.04 18.64
N PRO A 803 46.04 -5.20 19.31
CA PRO A 803 46.98 -5.27 20.43
C PRO A 803 48.40 -4.88 19.93
N GLY A 804 48.94 -3.82 20.49
CA GLY A 804 50.33 -3.35 20.17
C GLY A 804 50.41 -2.35 19.02
N ALA A 805 49.33 -1.87 18.44
CA ALA A 805 49.37 -0.74 17.51
C ALA A 805 49.74 0.53 18.28
N ALA A 806 50.92 1.05 18.03
CA ALA A 806 51.28 2.36 18.52
C ALA A 806 50.30 3.42 17.98
N VAL A 807 49.76 4.26 18.84
CA VAL A 807 48.90 5.36 18.47
C VAL A 807 49.58 6.18 17.37
N PRO A 808 49.06 6.38 16.18
CA PRO A 808 49.66 7.24 15.18
C PRO A 808 49.85 8.62 15.77
N ALA A 809 50.99 9.24 15.53
CA ALA A 809 51.40 10.54 16.06
C ALA A 809 50.37 11.69 15.83
N VAL A 810 49.43 11.50 14.93
CA VAL A 810 48.31 12.43 14.70
C VAL A 810 47.29 12.48 15.86
N ALA A 811 47.21 11.45 16.70
CA ALA A 811 46.35 11.48 17.89
C ALA A 811 47.05 12.20 19.09
N ALA A 812 48.38 12.29 19.08
CA ALA A 812 49.12 13.06 20.06
C ALA A 812 49.06 14.57 19.79
N ALA A 813 48.94 15.03 18.55
CA ALA A 813 48.78 16.44 18.20
C ALA A 813 47.41 17.05 18.60
N ALA A 814 46.36 16.22 18.76
CA ALA A 814 45.06 16.72 19.24
C ALA A 814 44.93 16.69 20.78
N ALA A 815 45.88 16.04 21.49
CA ALA A 815 45.98 16.06 22.94
C ALA A 815 47.08 17.02 23.45
N GLY A 816 47.84 17.63 22.54
CA GLY A 816 49.04 18.45 22.84
C GLY A 816 48.78 19.92 23.01
N ASP A 817 47.57 20.44 22.90
CA ASP A 817 47.30 21.87 23.13
C ASP A 817 46.92 22.21 24.59
N ALA A 818 47.19 21.30 25.54
CA ALA A 818 46.91 21.53 26.95
C ALA A 818 48.12 21.25 27.87
N ALA A 819 49.36 21.33 27.39
CA ALA A 819 50.55 21.34 28.28
C ALA A 819 51.75 21.90 27.52
N SER A 820 51.84 23.20 27.45
CA SER A 820 53.08 23.89 27.17
C SER A 820 53.80 24.18 28.48
N SER A 821 55.01 23.83 28.52
CA SER A 821 56.17 24.25 29.35
C SER A 821 56.80 23.07 30.07
N VAL A 822 58.00 22.76 29.68
CA VAL A 822 59.26 22.65 30.38
C VAL A 822 60.24 21.80 29.56
N ASP A 823 61.17 22.48 29.06
CA ASP A 823 62.67 22.37 28.93
C ASP A 823 63.38 21.22 28.20
N ALA A 824 64.39 21.67 27.52
CA ALA A 824 65.29 21.02 26.61
C ALA A 824 66.31 20.06 27.25
N GLY A 825 66.77 19.06 26.50
CA GLY A 825 67.99 18.32 26.85
C GLY A 825 68.27 17.19 25.83
N ALA A 826 69.38 17.40 25.13
CA ALA A 826 69.91 16.60 24.01
C ALA A 826 70.32 15.17 24.39
N SER A 827 70.21 14.22 23.39
CA SER A 827 71.51 13.59 22.91
C SER A 827 71.19 12.55 21.81
N GLU A 828 72.05 12.49 20.85
CA GLU A 828 72.21 11.65 19.70
C GLU A 828 72.44 10.15 20.05
N GLY A 829 72.07 9.26 19.10
CA GLY A 829 72.43 7.83 19.16
C GLY A 829 71.89 7.04 17.99
N SER A 830 72.71 7.00 16.95
CA SER A 830 72.64 6.16 15.74
C SER A 830 72.56 4.65 16.05
N ALA A 831 71.78 3.89 15.32
CA ALA A 831 72.21 2.60 14.72
C ALA A 831 71.11 2.04 13.80
N ALA A 832 71.48 1.91 12.55
CA ALA A 832 70.76 1.16 11.52
C ALA A 832 70.95 -0.33 11.76
N VAL A 833 69.89 -1.12 11.62
CA VAL A 833 70.01 -2.54 11.27
C VAL A 833 68.92 -2.88 10.24
N THR A 834 69.43 -3.00 9.01
CA THR A 834 68.72 -3.66 7.92
C THR A 834 68.73 -5.16 8.13
N SER A 835 67.56 -5.79 8.11
CA SER A 835 67.46 -7.23 7.73
C SER A 835 66.19 -7.47 6.96
N ALA A 836 66.41 -7.81 5.70
CA ALA A 836 65.42 -8.31 4.76
C ALA A 836 64.84 -9.64 5.25
N VAL A 837 63.53 -9.74 5.32
CA VAL A 837 62.84 -11.04 5.49
C VAL A 837 61.94 -11.25 4.27
N SER A 838 62.22 -12.34 3.62
CA SER A 838 61.53 -12.91 2.45
C SER A 838 60.05 -13.16 2.67
N PRO A 839 59.16 -13.02 1.67
CA PRO A 839 57.76 -13.28 1.80
C PRO A 839 57.39 -14.74 1.53
N HIS A 840 57.76 -15.66 2.39
CA HIS A 840 57.20 -17.01 2.40
C HIS A 840 57.14 -17.50 3.84
N ASP A 841 55.94 -17.73 4.30
CA ASP A 841 55.50 -18.35 5.53
C ASP A 841 54.77 -17.39 6.52
N ALA A 842 53.51 -17.14 6.16
CA ALA A 842 52.48 -16.81 7.16
C ALA A 842 51.06 -17.11 6.61
N ALA A 843 50.82 -18.40 6.28
CA ALA A 843 49.46 -18.92 6.14
C ALA A 843 49.11 -19.62 7.45
N VAL A 844 48.78 -18.90 8.48
CA VAL A 844 48.10 -19.46 9.65
C VAL A 844 46.65 -19.05 9.57
N SER A 845 45.85 -19.95 9.07
CA SER A 845 44.39 -19.87 9.17
C SER A 845 43.95 -20.01 10.62
N PRO A 846 43.13 -19.16 11.17
CA PRO A 846 42.40 -19.46 12.38
C PRO A 846 41.34 -20.52 12.03
N ASN A 847 41.53 -21.70 12.56
CA ASN A 847 40.67 -22.88 12.40
C ASN A 847 39.41 -22.69 13.26
N PHE A 848 38.33 -22.17 12.69
CA PHE A 848 37.00 -22.20 13.26
C PHE A 848 36.35 -23.58 12.99
N GLY A 849 36.80 -24.60 13.72
CA GLY A 849 36.21 -25.91 13.76
C GLY A 849 35.97 -26.36 15.19
N LYS A 850 34.88 -25.93 15.84
CA LYS A 850 34.39 -26.64 17.02
C LYS A 850 33.84 -27.99 16.57
N LYS A 851 34.63 -29.03 16.85
CA LYS A 851 34.14 -30.42 16.80
C LYS A 851 32.94 -30.56 17.74
N LYS A 852 31.84 -31.05 17.24
CA LYS A 852 30.73 -31.55 18.05
C LYS A 852 31.26 -32.80 18.77
N PRO A 853 31.02 -32.93 20.08
CA PRO A 853 31.41 -34.16 20.81
C PRO A 853 30.63 -35.36 20.25
N SER A 854 31.32 -36.48 20.16
CA SER A 854 30.76 -37.72 19.64
C SER A 854 29.71 -38.30 20.61
N ARG A 855 28.82 -39.13 20.08
CA ARG A 855 27.68 -39.74 20.78
C ARG A 855 28.07 -40.61 21.98
N ALA A 856 29.37 -40.86 22.19
CA ALA A 856 29.89 -41.69 23.31
C ALA A 856 30.04 -40.92 24.64
N GLU A 857 30.18 -39.58 24.63
CA GLU A 857 30.39 -38.84 25.89
C GLU A 857 29.10 -38.38 26.60
N ARG A 858 27.94 -38.70 26.06
CA ARG A 858 26.63 -38.32 26.64
C ARG A 858 26.05 -39.37 27.62
N LYS A 859 26.78 -40.51 27.88
CA LYS A 859 26.27 -41.56 28.78
C LYS A 859 26.88 -41.58 30.17
N GLY A 860 27.63 -40.58 30.57
CA GLY A 860 28.32 -40.59 31.86
C GLY A 860 28.08 -39.36 32.73
N LYS A 861 26.86 -38.86 32.88
CA LYS A 861 26.42 -38.03 34.01
C LYS A 861 24.90 -38.08 34.10
N LYS A 862 24.45 -38.93 35.04
CA LYS A 862 23.16 -38.81 35.68
C LYS A 862 23.22 -37.70 36.74
#